data_9a0d2ea7eb8356b11cd2debfdc32a0ee
#
_entry.id   9a0d2ea7eb8356b11cd2debfdc32a0ee
#
_cell.length_a   1.000
_cell.length_b   1.000
_cell.length_c   1.000
_cell.angle_alpha   90.00
_cell.angle_beta   90.00
_cell.angle_gamma   90.00
#
_symmetry.space_group_name_H-M   'P 1'
#
loop_
_entity.id
_entity.type
_entity.pdbx_description
1 polymer ?
#
loop_
_entity_poly.entity_id
_entity_poly.type
_entity_poly.pdbx_seq_one_letter_code
_entity_poly.pdbx_strand_id
1 'polypeptide(L)'
;MANNIIKGRKGGGSKQRTPTEQPDDLQSVAKAKILLALGEGEFAGGLTGKDIYLDGTPLENADGSQNFSGVSWEFRPGTQAQTYIQGIPGTENEISVGTEVSSKTAWTHTFTNTQLSAVRVRLKWPSLMKQEDDGDVVGNTVKYAIDLQTDGGAWQTVLETAVTGKTTSGYERSHRIDLPQAGSTWTLRLRKISPDANSVKVGDVMTLQSYTEVIDAKLRYPNTALLYIEFDSSQFNGSIPQISCEPRGRVIRVPDNYNPETREYTGVWTGGFKWAWTDNPAWIYYDIVIADRFGLGNRLSSANISKWTLYQIAQYCDQLVPDGRGGDGMEPRYTCNVYVQERNDAYTVLRDFAAIFRGMTCWNGEQIVVQADMPRDVDFTYTRANIIGKPRYSSSSSQVRYTNALVSWSDPDNAYADAMEPAFIPELVSRYSFNQLEMTAIGCTRQSEAHRKGLWGILTNNKDRMVEIDVGLDGRIPQPGYIIALADELLAGRVNGGRISAVNGRVITLDRDVDAKPGDRLQLNLPSGISQSRTIQAVNGRRQITVTTAYSETPERECVWAVESDDLFLQQYRVTGVKENSDATLTITGVAHDPDKFARIDTGAIIDQRPVSVLPAGNQSPPDDIVITSRSVVNQGISVETMQVNWSAVSGAIAYEAQWRRNDGNWINVPRNSTTSFEVSGIYAGRYLVRVRAINAAEISSGWAYSEEKTLTGKVGEPLAPLALATRSLVHGVQVSWEFPTGSGDTLRTELQYSKNQDGSAPMPLSDVAYPGKSYQQMGLSMGAEFWYRVRLVDRLGNESPWTGWVQGMASDNFDDYYENLTDAIKDTAAWEETQRTISETQEGIRNTQQELEQTAEALRKEAEDQAKQVSQDIDASAKSITADVDGKISAVNKTITDEITSVNEALDSGLAQANKGVQEAKSAVADANKQIATVNKSLTDSITQVRQSVTDTAAEINATIDLEIARVSK
;
A
#
# COMPACT_ATOMS: atom_id res chain seq x y z
N MET A 1 26.48 -6.86 -119.39
CA MET A 1 25.30 -7.03 -118.52
C MET A 1 25.77 -7.29 -117.06
N ALA A 2 25.81 -6.31 -116.26
CA ALA A 2 26.26 -6.41 -114.82
C ALA A 2 25.02 -6.16 -113.92
N ASN A 3 24.63 -7.21 -113.12
CA ASN A 3 23.56 -7.15 -112.17
C ASN A 3 23.99 -6.42 -110.92
N ASN A 4 23.46 -5.20 -110.67
CA ASN A 4 23.61 -4.53 -109.40
C ASN A 4 22.59 -5.10 -108.39
N ILE A 5 23.04 -5.85 -107.39
CA ILE A 5 22.24 -6.27 -106.23
C ILE A 5 22.33 -5.15 -105.20
N ILE A 6 21.20 -4.43 -105.01
CA ILE A 6 21.12 -3.46 -103.94
C ILE A 6 20.88 -4.30 -102.63
N LYS A 7 21.86 -4.31 -101.75
CA LYS A 7 21.69 -4.85 -100.38
C LYS A 7 20.98 -3.78 -99.51
N GLY A 8 19.74 -4.07 -99.17
CA GLY A 8 19.06 -3.32 -98.13
C GLY A 8 19.69 -3.49 -96.77
N ARG A 9 20.07 -2.43 -96.09
CA ARG A 9 20.53 -2.38 -94.74
C ARG A 9 19.29 -2.53 -93.83
N LYS A 10 19.17 -3.65 -93.03
CA LYS A 10 18.17 -3.75 -91.94
C LYS A 10 18.50 -2.67 -90.90
N GLY A 11 17.65 -1.67 -90.79
CA GLY A 11 17.68 -0.71 -89.70
C GLY A 11 17.44 -1.53 -88.40
N GLY A 12 18.35 -1.45 -87.45
CA GLY A 12 18.09 -2.00 -86.10
C GLY A 12 16.95 -1.22 -85.48
N GLY A 13 15.84 -1.88 -85.28
CA GLY A 13 14.74 -1.34 -84.46
C GLY A 13 15.29 -1.15 -83.07
N SER A 14 15.37 0.09 -82.59
CA SER A 14 15.50 0.36 -81.18
C SER A 14 14.34 -0.34 -80.47
N LYS A 15 14.65 -1.24 -79.52
CA LYS A 15 13.60 -1.74 -78.63
C LYS A 15 12.88 -0.56 -78.05
N GLN A 16 11.61 -0.41 -78.35
CA GLN A 16 10.77 0.60 -77.73
C GLN A 16 10.86 0.38 -76.20
N ARG A 17 11.47 1.29 -75.46
CA ARG A 17 11.51 1.28 -74.02
C ARG A 17 10.05 1.37 -73.51
N THR A 18 9.62 0.43 -72.70
CA THR A 18 8.32 0.53 -72.05
C THR A 18 8.53 1.45 -70.85
N PRO A 19 7.75 2.51 -70.72
CA PRO A 19 7.80 3.36 -69.55
C PRO A 19 7.62 2.58 -68.28
N THR A 20 8.35 2.91 -67.24
CA THR A 20 8.27 2.28 -65.94
C THR A 20 7.58 3.22 -64.97
N GLU A 21 6.75 2.66 -64.11
CA GLU A 21 6.10 3.36 -63.04
C GLU A 21 6.74 2.94 -61.71
N GLN A 22 7.27 3.90 -60.96
CA GLN A 22 7.75 3.70 -59.58
C GLN A 22 6.55 3.34 -58.70
N PRO A 23 6.64 2.33 -57.82
CA PRO A 23 5.55 2.04 -56.90
C PRO A 23 5.27 3.20 -55.94
N ASP A 24 4.06 3.31 -55.50
CA ASP A 24 3.68 4.28 -54.46
C ASP A 24 4.41 3.93 -53.14
N ASP A 25 5.20 4.90 -52.64
CA ASP A 25 6.07 4.78 -51.48
C ASP A 25 5.63 5.65 -50.29
N LEU A 26 4.67 6.54 -50.49
CA LEU A 26 4.11 7.35 -49.42
C LEU A 26 3.02 6.60 -48.67
N GLN A 27 3.30 6.31 -47.43
CA GLN A 27 2.35 5.70 -46.49
C GLN A 27 1.96 6.68 -45.40
N SER A 28 0.70 6.68 -45.02
CA SER A 28 0.21 7.50 -43.91
C SER A 28 0.72 6.90 -42.60
N VAL A 29 1.33 7.74 -41.78
CA VAL A 29 1.80 7.37 -40.45
C VAL A 29 0.68 7.62 -39.46
N ALA A 30 0.23 6.58 -38.80
CA ALA A 30 -0.75 6.66 -37.72
C ALA A 30 0.00 6.61 -36.37
N LYS A 31 -0.02 7.70 -35.63
CA LYS A 31 0.61 7.77 -34.32
C LYS A 31 -0.37 7.44 -33.21
N ALA A 32 -0.01 6.47 -32.38
CA ALA A 32 -0.72 6.16 -31.16
C ALA A 32 -0.10 6.95 -30.00
N LYS A 33 -0.95 7.53 -29.16
CA LYS A 33 -0.56 8.26 -27.93
C LYS A 33 -1.25 7.60 -26.76
N ILE A 34 -0.49 7.11 -25.81
CA ILE A 34 -1.01 6.37 -24.68
C ILE A 34 -0.48 7.00 -23.40
N LEU A 35 -1.37 7.27 -22.46
CA LEU A 35 -1.06 7.72 -21.12
C LEU A 35 -1.44 6.62 -20.14
N LEU A 36 -0.46 6.08 -19.43
CA LEU A 36 -0.62 5.05 -18.43
C LEU A 36 -0.46 5.63 -17.03
N ALA A 37 -1.37 5.31 -16.13
CA ALA A 37 -1.22 5.53 -14.70
C ALA A 37 -0.55 4.27 -14.11
N LEU A 38 0.69 4.41 -13.68
CA LEU A 38 1.49 3.28 -13.20
C LEU A 38 1.18 2.92 -11.75
N GLY A 39 0.93 3.92 -10.93
CA GLY A 39 0.62 3.66 -9.52
C GLY A 39 0.42 4.92 -8.70
N GLU A 40 -0.07 4.74 -7.51
CA GLU A 40 -0.31 5.77 -6.51
C GLU A 40 0.98 6.16 -5.80
N GLY A 41 1.15 7.45 -5.57
CA GLY A 41 2.27 8.03 -4.84
C GLY A 41 3.44 8.45 -5.73
N GLU A 42 4.47 8.98 -5.11
CA GLU A 42 5.69 9.40 -5.79
C GLU A 42 6.63 8.21 -5.97
N PHE A 43 6.98 7.90 -7.21
CA PHE A 43 7.95 6.86 -7.55
C PHE A 43 9.38 7.42 -7.49
N ALA A 44 10.35 6.55 -7.28
CA ALA A 44 11.75 6.95 -7.11
C ALA A 44 12.38 7.59 -8.36
N GLY A 45 11.73 7.52 -9.51
CA GLY A 45 12.24 8.03 -10.76
C GLY A 45 13.28 7.11 -11.40
N GLY A 46 14.01 7.65 -12.38
CA GLY A 46 15.09 6.91 -13.02
C GLY A 46 14.65 5.90 -14.08
N LEU A 47 13.38 5.90 -14.51
CA LEU A 47 12.92 5.08 -15.63
C LEU A 47 13.65 5.50 -16.89
N THR A 48 14.17 4.54 -17.62
CA THR A 48 14.93 4.74 -18.88
C THR A 48 14.28 3.98 -20.02
N GLY A 49 14.72 4.19 -21.26
CA GLY A 49 14.27 3.41 -22.41
C GLY A 49 14.58 1.91 -22.31
N LYS A 50 15.53 1.52 -21.46
CA LYS A 50 15.87 0.11 -21.21
C LYS A 50 14.84 -0.60 -20.35
N ASP A 51 14.06 0.17 -19.57
CA ASP A 51 13.08 -0.33 -18.61
C ASP A 51 11.65 -0.25 -19.16
N ILE A 52 11.47 0.14 -20.42
CA ILE A 52 10.17 0.24 -21.09
C ILE A 52 10.16 -0.72 -22.27
N TYR A 53 9.14 -1.55 -22.36
CA TYR A 53 9.03 -2.63 -23.34
C TYR A 53 7.77 -2.49 -24.18
N LEU A 54 7.90 -2.76 -25.49
CA LEU A 54 6.79 -2.95 -26.41
C LEU A 54 6.84 -4.39 -26.92
N ASP A 55 5.77 -5.15 -26.69
CA ASP A 55 5.71 -6.60 -26.99
C ASP A 55 6.94 -7.37 -26.47
N GLY A 56 7.37 -7.03 -25.23
CA GLY A 56 8.52 -7.65 -24.58
C GLY A 56 9.90 -7.20 -25.08
N THR A 57 9.96 -6.28 -26.08
CA THR A 57 11.22 -5.71 -26.58
C THR A 57 11.47 -4.35 -25.94
N PRO A 58 12.63 -4.09 -25.31
CA PRO A 58 12.93 -2.81 -24.70
C PRO A 58 13.02 -1.70 -25.75
N LEU A 59 12.69 -0.45 -25.38
CA LEU A 59 12.87 0.68 -26.28
C LEU A 59 14.33 0.92 -26.64
N GLU A 60 15.21 0.68 -25.67
CA GLU A 60 16.66 0.87 -25.80
C GLU A 60 17.41 -0.36 -25.29
N ASN A 61 18.36 -0.85 -26.08
CA ASN A 61 19.25 -1.95 -25.69
C ASN A 61 20.30 -1.52 -24.65
N ALA A 62 20.96 -2.48 -24.04
CA ALA A 62 22.04 -2.21 -23.07
C ALA A 62 23.17 -1.34 -23.61
N ASP A 63 23.46 -1.42 -24.93
CA ASP A 63 24.46 -0.61 -25.63
C ASP A 63 23.98 0.80 -26.04
N GLY A 64 22.73 1.16 -25.75
CA GLY A 64 22.13 2.46 -26.09
C GLY A 64 21.49 2.52 -27.47
N SER A 65 21.49 1.43 -28.25
CA SER A 65 20.78 1.37 -29.54
C SER A 65 19.28 1.30 -29.34
N GLN A 66 18.53 2.03 -30.22
CA GLN A 66 17.07 2.06 -30.19
C GLN A 66 16.50 0.90 -31.01
N ASN A 67 15.54 0.18 -30.44
CA ASN A 67 14.86 -0.92 -31.13
C ASN A 67 13.69 -0.45 -31.99
N PHE A 68 13.13 0.72 -31.69
CA PHE A 68 12.00 1.29 -32.43
C PHE A 68 12.32 2.69 -32.92
N SER A 69 11.93 3.00 -34.14
CA SER A 69 12.10 4.33 -34.71
C SER A 69 10.90 5.23 -34.40
N GLY A 70 11.15 6.50 -34.05
CA GLY A 70 10.08 7.48 -33.86
C GLY A 70 9.19 7.24 -32.64
N VAL A 71 9.65 6.48 -31.67
CA VAL A 71 9.03 6.37 -30.36
C VAL A 71 9.50 7.52 -29.48
N SER A 72 8.57 8.19 -28.83
CA SER A 72 8.85 9.16 -27.78
C SER A 72 8.08 8.78 -26.51
N TRP A 73 8.68 9.06 -25.37
CA TRP A 73 8.07 8.74 -24.09
C TRP A 73 8.44 9.79 -23.04
N GLU A 74 7.61 9.91 -22.01
CA GLU A 74 7.80 10.84 -20.91
C GLU A 74 7.30 10.20 -19.62
N PHE A 75 8.08 10.28 -18.56
CA PHE A 75 7.74 9.76 -17.26
C PHE A 75 7.49 10.89 -16.25
N ARG A 76 6.41 10.79 -15.50
CA ARG A 76 6.13 11.64 -14.35
C ARG A 76 6.12 10.78 -13.09
N PRO A 77 6.96 11.07 -12.11
CA PRO A 77 7.10 10.20 -10.93
C PRO A 77 5.91 10.23 -9.97
N GLY A 78 4.96 11.13 -10.13
CA GLY A 78 3.82 11.20 -9.23
C GLY A 78 3.99 12.21 -8.10
N THR A 79 4.80 13.24 -8.26
CA THR A 79 4.93 14.28 -7.24
C THR A 79 3.65 15.09 -7.05
N GLN A 80 3.43 15.63 -5.86
CA GLN A 80 2.28 16.49 -5.58
C GLN A 80 2.22 17.71 -6.50
N ALA A 81 3.36 18.26 -6.90
CA ALA A 81 3.50 19.46 -7.71
C ALA A 81 3.77 19.16 -9.21
N GLN A 82 3.64 17.89 -9.64
CA GLN A 82 3.97 17.53 -11.02
C GLN A 82 3.16 18.33 -12.05
N THR A 83 3.79 18.58 -13.19
CA THR A 83 3.15 19.22 -14.32
C THR A 83 2.40 18.22 -15.18
N TYR A 84 1.42 18.68 -15.93
CA TYR A 84 0.74 17.84 -16.92
C TYR A 84 1.66 17.48 -18.08
N ILE A 85 1.36 16.35 -18.73
CA ILE A 85 2.03 15.94 -19.96
C ILE A 85 1.38 16.68 -21.13
N GLN A 86 2.19 17.32 -21.96
CA GLN A 86 1.71 18.08 -23.11
C GLN A 86 1.29 17.16 -24.27
N GLY A 87 0.37 17.64 -25.09
CA GLY A 87 -0.02 16.94 -26.32
C GLY A 87 -1.07 15.85 -26.16
N ILE A 88 -1.68 15.74 -24.98
CA ILE A 88 -2.86 14.89 -24.76
C ILE A 88 -4.10 15.75 -24.93
N PRO A 89 -4.90 15.56 -26.00
CA PRO A 89 -6.06 16.40 -26.24
C PRO A 89 -7.17 16.09 -25.23
N GLY A 90 -7.72 17.15 -24.65
CA GLY A 90 -8.94 17.09 -23.85
C GLY A 90 -10.19 17.32 -24.71
N THR A 91 -10.08 18.27 -25.63
CA THR A 91 -11.13 18.61 -26.59
C THR A 91 -10.51 18.88 -27.93
N GLU A 92 -11.05 18.26 -28.96
CA GLU A 92 -10.67 18.50 -30.36
C GLU A 92 -11.90 18.89 -31.17
N ASN A 93 -11.78 19.95 -31.91
CA ASN A 93 -12.81 20.42 -32.84
C ASN A 93 -12.21 20.51 -34.25
N GLU A 94 -12.53 19.56 -35.11
CA GLU A 94 -12.03 19.51 -36.48
C GLU A 94 -12.96 20.27 -37.41
N ILE A 95 -12.39 21.24 -38.14
CA ILE A 95 -13.08 22.11 -39.11
C ILE A 95 -12.55 21.80 -40.50
N SER A 96 -13.45 21.31 -41.37
CA SER A 96 -13.13 21.02 -42.77
C SER A 96 -12.92 22.31 -43.54
N VAL A 97 -11.88 22.36 -44.37
CA VAL A 97 -11.50 23.51 -45.14
C VAL A 97 -11.55 23.21 -46.65
N GLY A 98 -10.88 22.15 -47.09
CA GLY A 98 -10.87 21.72 -48.49
C GLY A 98 -10.26 22.71 -49.47
N THR A 99 -9.33 23.59 -49.05
CA THR A 99 -8.77 24.67 -49.88
C THR A 99 -7.41 24.28 -50.40
N GLU A 100 -7.20 24.49 -51.70
CA GLU A 100 -5.89 24.37 -52.32
C GLU A 100 -4.94 25.50 -51.86
N VAL A 101 -3.71 25.15 -51.55
CA VAL A 101 -2.63 26.06 -51.18
C VAL A 101 -1.59 26.07 -52.28
N SER A 102 -1.53 27.17 -53.03
CA SER A 102 -0.59 27.34 -54.13
C SER A 102 0.65 28.11 -53.71
N SER A 103 1.68 28.09 -54.56
CA SER A 103 2.90 28.89 -54.33
C SER A 103 2.65 30.40 -54.33
N LYS A 104 1.52 30.86 -54.94
CA LYS A 104 1.10 32.26 -55.02
C LYS A 104 0.10 32.65 -53.95
N THR A 105 -0.67 31.70 -53.43
CA THR A 105 -1.78 31.95 -52.50
C THR A 105 -1.61 31.10 -51.26
N ALA A 106 -1.16 31.71 -50.19
CA ALA A 106 -1.10 31.10 -48.87
C ALA A 106 -2.49 31.04 -48.23
N TRP A 107 -2.77 30.02 -47.48
CA TRP A 107 -3.94 30.02 -46.61
C TRP A 107 -3.60 30.68 -45.28
N THR A 108 -4.50 31.48 -44.74
CA THR A 108 -4.36 32.13 -43.43
C THR A 108 -5.64 32.04 -42.64
N HIS A 109 -5.53 31.80 -41.33
CA HIS A 109 -6.67 31.80 -40.42
C HIS A 109 -6.27 32.37 -39.06
N THR A 110 -7.17 33.14 -38.45
CA THR A 110 -6.95 33.76 -37.14
C THR A 110 -7.81 33.06 -36.10
N PHE A 111 -7.18 32.60 -35.06
CA PHE A 111 -7.79 31.99 -33.90
C PHE A 111 -7.92 33.01 -32.77
N THR A 112 -9.13 33.20 -32.28
CA THR A 112 -9.45 34.16 -31.21
C THR A 112 -9.69 33.48 -29.85
N ASN A 113 -9.83 32.17 -29.86
CA ASN A 113 -10.02 31.38 -28.62
C ASN A 113 -8.66 31.20 -27.94
N THR A 114 -8.34 32.02 -26.95
CA THR A 114 -7.08 31.99 -26.20
C THR A 114 -6.94 30.76 -25.28
N GLN A 115 -7.97 29.88 -25.19
CA GLN A 115 -7.90 28.61 -24.45
C GLN A 115 -7.22 27.50 -25.28
N LEU A 116 -7.01 27.69 -26.56
CA LEU A 116 -6.35 26.72 -27.43
C LEU A 116 -4.92 26.43 -26.95
N SER A 117 -4.54 25.19 -26.95
CA SER A 117 -3.18 24.72 -26.67
C SER A 117 -2.39 24.48 -27.94
N ALA A 118 -3.06 24.02 -28.99
CA ALA A 118 -2.46 23.74 -30.29
C ALA A 118 -3.49 23.82 -31.43
N VAL A 119 -2.99 23.92 -32.63
CA VAL A 119 -3.77 23.71 -33.85
C VAL A 119 -3.13 22.58 -34.64
N ARG A 120 -3.94 21.57 -35.04
CA ARG A 120 -3.49 20.49 -35.91
C ARG A 120 -3.98 20.75 -37.33
N VAL A 121 -3.08 20.89 -38.27
CA VAL A 121 -3.40 21.09 -39.72
C VAL A 121 -3.26 19.76 -40.44
N ARG A 122 -4.26 19.38 -41.24
CA ARG A 122 -4.27 18.17 -42.06
C ARG A 122 -4.17 18.53 -43.51
N LEU A 123 -3.03 18.20 -44.11
CA LEU A 123 -2.70 18.47 -45.51
C LEU A 123 -2.96 17.20 -46.33
N LYS A 124 -3.37 17.40 -47.57
CA LYS A 124 -3.59 16.35 -48.55
C LYS A 124 -2.95 16.66 -49.89
N TRP A 125 -2.25 15.70 -50.42
CA TRP A 125 -1.77 15.64 -51.80
C TRP A 125 -2.59 14.60 -52.54
N PRO A 126 -3.55 15.02 -53.44
CA PRO A 126 -4.38 14.09 -54.20
C PRO A 126 -3.54 13.13 -55.05
N SER A 127 -2.44 13.62 -55.57
CA SER A 127 -1.38 12.87 -56.22
C SER A 127 -0.04 13.58 -56.04
N LEU A 128 1.02 12.79 -55.87
CA LEU A 128 2.38 13.31 -55.83
C LEU A 128 3.22 12.46 -56.79
N MET A 129 3.49 12.98 -57.99
CA MET A 129 4.21 12.26 -59.04
C MET A 129 4.73 13.23 -60.07
N LYS A 130 5.67 12.75 -60.88
CA LYS A 130 6.18 13.46 -62.07
C LYS A 130 6.30 12.44 -63.19
N GLN A 131 5.69 12.73 -64.33
CA GLN A 131 5.92 12.01 -65.57
C GLN A 131 7.08 12.66 -66.33
N GLU A 132 8.12 11.89 -66.57
CA GLU A 132 9.29 12.31 -67.31
C GLU A 132 9.03 12.23 -68.83
N ASP A 133 9.91 12.89 -69.62
CA ASP A 133 9.72 12.98 -71.09
C ASP A 133 9.83 11.64 -71.79
N ASP A 134 10.50 10.65 -71.17
CA ASP A 134 10.60 9.29 -71.65
C ASP A 134 9.38 8.42 -71.26
N GLY A 135 8.44 9.02 -70.57
CA GLY A 135 7.18 8.36 -70.12
C GLY A 135 7.28 7.72 -68.74
N ASP A 136 8.44 7.70 -68.11
CA ASP A 136 8.56 7.16 -66.76
C ASP A 136 7.79 8.02 -65.74
N VAL A 137 7.12 7.36 -64.77
CA VAL A 137 6.43 8.04 -63.68
C VAL A 137 7.20 7.82 -62.40
N VAL A 138 7.72 8.92 -61.86
CA VAL A 138 8.57 8.96 -60.65
C VAL A 138 7.92 9.80 -59.57
N GLY A 139 8.45 9.71 -58.34
CA GLY A 139 7.99 10.54 -57.22
C GLY A 139 8.31 12.01 -57.42
N ASN A 140 7.66 12.87 -56.65
CA ASN A 140 7.86 14.33 -56.67
C ASN A 140 8.17 14.86 -55.27
N THR A 141 8.64 16.11 -55.16
CA THR A 141 8.90 16.77 -53.90
C THR A 141 8.16 18.12 -53.82
N VAL A 142 7.38 18.28 -52.79
CA VAL A 142 6.71 19.53 -52.49
C VAL A 142 7.18 20.06 -51.14
N LYS A 143 7.79 21.28 -51.17
CA LYS A 143 8.21 22.01 -49.97
C LYS A 143 7.11 22.93 -49.51
N TYR A 144 6.89 23.04 -48.22
CA TYR A 144 5.89 23.90 -47.61
C TYR A 144 6.35 24.37 -46.23
N ALA A 145 5.74 25.47 -45.75
CA ALA A 145 6.01 26.01 -44.42
C ALA A 145 4.72 26.42 -43.74
N ILE A 146 4.74 26.34 -42.43
CA ILE A 146 3.71 26.86 -41.54
C ILE A 146 4.32 27.97 -40.72
N ASP A 147 3.70 29.14 -40.76
CA ASP A 147 4.11 30.29 -39.98
C ASP A 147 3.03 30.62 -38.96
N LEU A 148 3.46 31.10 -37.81
CA LEU A 148 2.59 31.52 -36.71
C LEU A 148 2.87 32.99 -36.39
N GLN A 149 1.81 33.75 -36.17
CA GLN A 149 1.85 35.12 -35.69
C GLN A 149 1.02 35.23 -34.43
N THR A 150 1.61 35.72 -33.34
CA THR A 150 0.97 35.91 -32.04
C THR A 150 0.66 37.39 -31.84
N ASP A 151 -0.60 37.71 -31.49
CA ASP A 151 -1.08 39.08 -31.19
C ASP A 151 -0.73 40.14 -32.27
N GLY A 152 -0.74 39.75 -33.53
CA GLY A 152 -0.39 40.65 -34.65
C GLY A 152 1.10 40.97 -34.72
N GLY A 153 1.97 40.32 -33.99
CA GLY A 153 3.42 40.51 -34.01
C GLY A 153 4.08 40.03 -35.30
N ALA A 154 5.38 39.76 -35.28
CA ALA A 154 6.10 39.25 -36.43
C ALA A 154 5.75 37.79 -36.75
N TRP A 155 5.76 37.44 -38.03
CA TRP A 155 5.62 36.07 -38.47
C TRP A 155 6.83 35.24 -38.08
N GLN A 156 6.58 34.06 -37.45
CA GLN A 156 7.59 33.08 -37.13
C GLN A 156 7.31 31.81 -37.92
N THR A 157 8.29 31.26 -38.61
CA THR A 157 8.17 29.97 -39.27
C THR A 157 8.34 28.90 -38.23
N VAL A 158 7.24 28.20 -37.88
CA VAL A 158 7.21 27.12 -36.84
C VAL A 158 7.47 25.74 -37.43
N LEU A 159 7.26 25.60 -38.74
CA LEU A 159 7.57 24.39 -39.48
C LEU A 159 7.95 24.71 -40.90
N GLU A 160 9.09 24.21 -41.36
CA GLU A 160 9.48 24.17 -42.77
C GLU A 160 9.92 22.77 -43.11
N THR A 161 9.25 22.13 -44.07
CA THR A 161 9.47 20.73 -44.41
C THR A 161 9.10 20.45 -45.86
N ALA A 162 9.30 19.19 -46.27
CA ALA A 162 8.92 18.71 -47.59
C ALA A 162 8.21 17.35 -47.47
N VAL A 163 7.34 17.08 -48.42
CA VAL A 163 6.91 15.73 -48.74
C VAL A 163 7.63 15.28 -50.00
N THR A 164 8.25 14.11 -49.97
CA THR A 164 8.98 13.50 -51.08
C THR A 164 8.54 12.08 -51.24
N GLY A 165 8.24 11.67 -52.46
CA GLY A 165 7.79 10.30 -52.75
C GLY A 165 6.76 10.30 -53.87
N LYS A 166 6.18 9.11 -54.07
CA LYS A 166 5.11 8.89 -55.07
C LYS A 166 3.83 8.45 -54.39
N THR A 167 2.72 9.05 -54.80
CA THR A 167 1.37 8.55 -54.52
C THR A 167 0.42 8.89 -55.67
N THR A 168 -0.38 7.92 -56.06
CA THR A 168 -1.43 8.08 -57.06
C THR A 168 -2.83 8.04 -56.44
N SER A 169 -2.94 7.58 -55.23
CA SER A 169 -4.21 7.40 -54.49
C SER A 169 -4.49 8.48 -53.44
N GLY A 170 -3.58 9.44 -53.30
CA GLY A 170 -3.66 10.50 -52.31
C GLY A 170 -2.88 10.19 -51.01
N TYR A 171 -2.21 11.20 -50.48
CA TYR A 171 -1.46 11.13 -49.25
C TYR A 171 -1.89 12.25 -48.33
N GLU A 172 -2.10 11.93 -47.03
CA GLU A 172 -2.42 12.90 -46.00
C GLU A 172 -1.33 12.98 -44.95
N ARG A 173 -1.03 14.19 -44.47
CA ARG A 173 -0.09 14.44 -43.39
C ARG A 173 -0.66 15.46 -42.42
N SER A 174 -0.61 15.18 -41.16
CA SER A 174 -1.06 16.09 -40.10
C SER A 174 0.16 16.67 -39.36
N HIS A 175 0.08 17.96 -39.01
CA HIS A 175 1.05 18.63 -38.17
C HIS A 175 0.34 19.32 -37.02
N ARG A 176 0.78 19.03 -35.82
CA ARG A 176 0.38 19.74 -34.61
C ARG A 176 1.31 20.94 -34.44
N ILE A 177 0.74 22.15 -34.30
CA ILE A 177 1.42 23.37 -34.00
C ILE A 177 1.02 23.82 -32.61
N ASP A 178 1.96 23.77 -31.68
CA ASP A 178 1.74 24.24 -30.31
C ASP A 178 1.69 25.77 -30.31
N LEU A 179 0.73 26.31 -29.59
CA LEU A 179 0.50 27.74 -29.54
C LEU A 179 1.16 28.34 -28.30
N PRO A 180 2.05 29.35 -28.47
CA PRO A 180 2.60 30.07 -27.33
C PRO A 180 1.50 30.90 -26.66
N GLN A 181 1.78 31.41 -25.46
CA GLN A 181 0.82 32.27 -24.76
C GLN A 181 0.53 33.52 -25.60
N ALA A 182 -0.76 33.84 -25.81
CA ALA A 182 -1.21 35.04 -26.51
C ALA A 182 -2.15 35.86 -25.62
N GLY A 183 -2.15 37.14 -25.80
CA GLY A 183 -3.09 38.07 -25.17
C GLY A 183 -4.47 38.09 -25.83
N SER A 184 -4.50 37.90 -27.15
CA SER A 184 -5.74 38.02 -27.94
C SER A 184 -5.90 37.00 -29.05
N THR A 185 -4.87 36.80 -29.88
CA THR A 185 -5.04 36.01 -31.11
C THR A 185 -3.78 35.30 -31.56
N TRP A 186 -3.99 34.21 -32.30
CA TRP A 186 -2.97 33.60 -33.14
C TRP A 186 -3.43 33.62 -34.59
N THR A 187 -2.54 33.91 -35.50
CA THR A 187 -2.80 33.74 -36.94
C THR A 187 -1.83 32.72 -37.49
N LEU A 188 -2.38 31.68 -38.11
CA LEU A 188 -1.61 30.64 -38.77
C LEU A 188 -1.60 30.92 -40.27
N ARG A 189 -0.44 30.72 -40.90
CA ARG A 189 -0.27 30.85 -42.35
C ARG A 189 0.39 29.58 -42.88
N LEU A 190 -0.27 28.92 -43.82
CA LEU A 190 0.28 27.80 -44.55
C LEU A 190 0.72 28.24 -45.94
N ARG A 191 1.97 27.99 -46.27
CA ARG A 191 2.57 28.39 -47.58
C ARG A 191 3.13 27.16 -48.29
N LYS A 192 2.82 27.02 -49.60
CA LYS A 192 3.57 26.12 -50.48
C LYS A 192 4.80 26.88 -50.99
N ILE A 193 6.01 26.33 -50.72
CA ILE A 193 7.28 26.93 -51.13
C ILE A 193 7.65 26.50 -52.54
N SER A 194 7.41 25.21 -52.87
CA SER A 194 7.64 24.73 -54.24
C SER A 194 6.76 25.48 -55.26
N PRO A 195 7.29 25.94 -56.39
CA PRO A 195 6.49 26.49 -57.46
C PRO A 195 5.43 25.50 -57.97
N ASP A 196 4.26 26.04 -58.35
CA ASP A 196 3.22 25.20 -58.95
C ASP A 196 3.62 24.80 -60.39
N ALA A 197 3.60 23.50 -60.64
CA ALA A 197 4.02 22.99 -61.96
C ALA A 197 3.00 23.35 -63.07
N ASN A 198 1.75 23.55 -62.74
CA ASN A 198 0.62 23.85 -63.68
C ASN A 198 0.60 22.89 -64.87
N SER A 199 0.91 21.64 -64.67
CA SER A 199 1.05 20.62 -65.71
C SER A 199 0.33 19.35 -65.31
N VAL A 200 -0.41 18.75 -66.23
CA VAL A 200 -1.07 17.46 -66.04
C VAL A 200 -0.08 16.31 -65.86
N LYS A 201 1.20 16.50 -66.20
CA LYS A 201 2.26 15.51 -66.03
C LYS A 201 2.86 15.55 -64.62
N VAL A 202 2.51 16.54 -63.79
CA VAL A 202 3.12 16.72 -62.46
C VAL A 202 1.99 16.83 -61.41
N GLY A 203 1.86 15.85 -60.54
CA GLY A 203 0.99 15.93 -59.39
C GLY A 203 1.76 16.65 -58.26
N ASP A 204 1.43 17.90 -57.99
CA ASP A 204 2.05 18.71 -56.93
C ASP A 204 1.03 19.58 -56.17
N VAL A 205 -0.27 19.30 -56.38
CA VAL A 205 -1.35 20.01 -55.69
C VAL A 205 -1.30 19.72 -54.20
N MET A 206 -1.31 20.74 -53.36
CA MET A 206 -1.38 20.66 -51.92
C MET A 206 -2.70 21.30 -51.45
N THR A 207 -3.47 20.55 -50.71
CA THR A 207 -4.77 20.98 -50.18
C THR A 207 -4.71 20.98 -48.67
N LEU A 208 -5.17 22.03 -48.00
CA LEU A 208 -5.52 21.99 -46.59
C LEU A 208 -6.88 21.32 -46.49
N GLN A 209 -6.89 20.07 -46.00
CA GLN A 209 -8.11 19.27 -45.85
C GLN A 209 -8.96 19.79 -44.69
N SER A 210 -8.32 19.98 -43.52
CA SER A 210 -8.95 20.49 -42.30
C SER A 210 -7.92 21.12 -41.38
N TYR A 211 -8.39 21.85 -40.41
CA TYR A 211 -7.65 22.14 -39.19
C TYR A 211 -8.45 21.74 -37.98
N THR A 212 -7.76 21.33 -36.91
CA THR A 212 -8.37 20.95 -35.64
C THR A 212 -7.91 21.91 -34.56
N GLU A 213 -8.86 22.54 -33.92
CA GLU A 213 -8.62 23.30 -32.68
C GLU A 213 -8.46 22.33 -31.53
N VAL A 214 -7.32 22.39 -30.80
CA VAL A 214 -6.98 21.45 -29.75
C VAL A 214 -6.84 22.19 -28.43
N ILE A 215 -7.59 21.76 -27.44
CA ILE A 215 -7.41 22.15 -26.04
C ILE A 215 -6.86 20.94 -25.32
N ASP A 216 -5.63 21.02 -24.85
CA ASP A 216 -5.03 19.92 -24.10
C ASP A 216 -5.70 19.71 -22.75
N ALA A 217 -5.84 18.45 -22.39
CA ALA A 217 -6.27 18.05 -21.08
C ALA A 217 -5.15 18.33 -20.07
N LYS A 218 -5.09 19.54 -19.53
CA LYS A 218 -4.06 19.97 -18.58
C LYS A 218 -4.21 19.27 -17.23
N LEU A 219 -4.36 17.95 -17.24
CA LEU A 219 -4.56 17.09 -16.06
C LEU A 219 -3.21 16.73 -15.47
N ARG A 220 -3.00 17.11 -14.24
CA ARG A 220 -1.71 16.98 -13.55
C ARG A 220 -1.56 15.64 -12.83
N TYR A 221 -2.66 14.98 -12.46
CA TYR A 221 -2.69 13.73 -11.69
C TYR A 221 -1.71 13.73 -10.50
N PRO A 222 -1.85 14.65 -9.54
CA PRO A 222 -0.97 14.70 -8.37
C PRO A 222 -0.96 13.35 -7.65
N ASN A 223 0.20 12.93 -7.16
CA ASN A 223 0.43 11.66 -6.49
C ASN A 223 0.11 10.40 -7.35
N THR A 224 0.18 10.53 -8.67
CA THR A 224 0.04 9.39 -9.58
C THR A 224 1.22 9.37 -10.54
N ALA A 225 1.99 8.28 -10.52
CA ALA A 225 3.08 8.08 -11.47
C ALA A 225 2.50 7.80 -12.86
N LEU A 226 2.99 8.51 -13.88
CA LEU A 226 2.49 8.46 -15.24
C LEU A 226 3.60 8.09 -16.22
N LEU A 227 3.27 7.23 -17.17
CA LEU A 227 4.08 6.97 -18.36
C LEU A 227 3.27 7.38 -19.59
N TYR A 228 3.77 8.35 -20.32
CA TYR A 228 3.29 8.69 -21.66
C TYR A 228 4.19 8.06 -22.70
N ILE A 229 3.59 7.47 -23.71
CA ILE A 229 4.32 6.89 -24.83
C ILE A 229 3.59 7.23 -26.15
N GLU A 230 4.36 7.62 -27.13
CA GLU A 230 3.88 7.89 -28.49
C GLU A 230 4.72 7.08 -29.47
N PHE A 231 4.08 6.36 -30.36
CA PHE A 231 4.74 5.53 -31.37
C PHE A 231 3.95 5.49 -32.68
N ASP A 232 4.64 5.12 -33.75
CA ASP A 232 4.02 4.84 -35.05
C ASP A 232 3.42 3.42 -35.05
N SER A 233 2.10 3.35 -35.23
CA SER A 233 1.36 2.08 -35.21
C SER A 233 1.71 1.17 -36.39
N SER A 234 2.31 1.68 -37.45
CA SER A 234 2.74 0.88 -38.60
C SER A 234 3.81 -0.15 -38.24
N GLN A 235 4.64 0.16 -37.22
CA GLN A 235 5.63 -0.77 -36.70
C GLN A 235 5.03 -2.00 -36.01
N PHE A 236 3.75 -1.91 -35.63
CA PHE A 236 3.00 -2.95 -34.92
C PHE A 236 1.80 -3.46 -35.74
N ASN A 237 1.94 -3.41 -37.08
CA ASN A 237 0.88 -3.82 -38.02
C ASN A 237 -0.48 -3.12 -37.78
N GLY A 238 -0.45 -1.88 -37.29
CA GLY A 238 -1.64 -1.09 -37.00
C GLY A 238 -2.33 -1.42 -35.67
N SER A 239 -1.75 -2.33 -34.85
CA SER A 239 -2.24 -2.65 -33.52
C SER A 239 -1.49 -1.87 -32.41
N ILE A 240 -2.05 -1.85 -31.21
CA ILE A 240 -1.37 -1.33 -30.04
C ILE A 240 -0.57 -2.48 -29.43
N PRO A 241 0.78 -2.35 -29.28
CA PRO A 241 1.61 -3.36 -28.67
C PRO A 241 1.29 -3.47 -27.15
N GLN A 242 1.64 -4.59 -26.57
CA GLN A 242 1.63 -4.74 -25.12
C GLN A 242 2.73 -3.85 -24.52
N ILE A 243 2.33 -2.86 -23.73
CA ILE A 243 3.26 -1.94 -23.07
C ILE A 243 3.52 -2.47 -21.67
N SER A 244 4.78 -2.66 -21.34
CA SER A 244 5.23 -2.97 -19.97
C SER A 244 6.42 -2.10 -19.59
N CYS A 245 6.60 -1.89 -18.29
CA CYS A 245 7.74 -1.13 -17.80
C CYS A 245 8.16 -1.63 -16.42
N GLU A 246 9.43 -1.39 -16.09
CA GLU A 246 10.04 -1.79 -14.82
C GLU A 246 10.47 -0.53 -14.03
N PRO A 247 9.54 0.21 -13.43
CA PRO A 247 9.87 1.39 -12.65
C PRO A 247 10.40 1.00 -11.27
N ARG A 248 11.30 1.80 -10.72
CA ARG A 248 11.50 1.80 -9.28
C ARG A 248 10.22 2.33 -8.63
N GLY A 249 9.64 1.52 -7.77
CA GLY A 249 8.36 1.83 -7.16
C GLY A 249 8.40 3.07 -6.27
N ARG A 250 7.40 3.17 -5.44
CA ARG A 250 7.13 4.35 -4.63
C ARG A 250 8.22 4.65 -3.61
N VAL A 251 8.55 5.92 -3.42
CA VAL A 251 9.30 6.39 -2.26
C VAL A 251 8.42 6.30 -1.01
N ILE A 252 8.99 5.78 0.06
CA ILE A 252 8.31 5.57 1.34
C ILE A 252 9.13 6.18 2.48
N ARG A 253 8.56 6.18 3.68
CA ARG A 253 9.28 6.59 4.88
C ARG A 253 10.28 5.54 5.29
N VAL A 254 11.54 5.90 5.28
CA VAL A 254 12.64 5.07 5.80
C VAL A 254 13.37 5.83 6.91
N PRO A 255 14.03 5.15 7.85
CA PRO A 255 14.83 5.83 8.86
C PRO A 255 15.82 6.81 8.26
N ASP A 256 16.01 7.95 8.88
CA ASP A 256 16.96 8.98 8.44
C ASP A 256 18.40 8.49 8.43
N ASN A 257 18.75 7.54 9.32
CA ASN A 257 20.04 6.89 9.40
C ASN A 257 20.23 5.68 8.48
N TYR A 258 19.23 5.33 7.69
CA TYR A 258 19.29 4.19 6.76
C TYR A 258 19.72 4.62 5.36
N ASN A 259 20.66 3.90 4.78
CA ASN A 259 21.01 4.03 3.37
C ASN A 259 20.37 2.88 2.56
N PRO A 260 19.35 3.14 1.75
CA PRO A 260 18.67 2.07 1.00
C PRO A 260 19.53 1.39 -0.06
N GLU A 261 20.57 2.06 -0.59
CA GLU A 261 21.44 1.49 -1.64
C GLU A 261 22.45 0.51 -1.05
N THR A 262 23.10 0.87 0.07
CA THR A 262 24.04 -0.01 0.78
C THR A 262 23.38 -0.88 1.82
N ARG A 263 22.10 -0.62 2.16
CA ARG A 263 21.32 -1.29 3.20
C ARG A 263 21.93 -1.18 4.59
N GLU A 264 22.70 -0.12 4.83
CA GLU A 264 23.38 0.12 6.09
C GLU A 264 22.65 1.13 6.96
N TYR A 265 22.72 0.90 8.26
CA TYR A 265 22.16 1.77 9.30
C TYR A 265 23.31 2.43 10.05
N THR A 266 23.46 3.75 9.95
CA THR A 266 24.60 4.47 10.52
C THR A 266 24.20 5.15 11.82
N GLY A 267 24.96 4.87 12.88
CA GLY A 267 24.72 5.49 14.19
C GLY A 267 23.45 5.04 14.89
N VAL A 268 23.07 5.76 15.92
CA VAL A 268 21.82 5.50 16.66
C VAL A 268 20.65 6.16 15.95
N TRP A 269 19.63 5.39 15.65
CA TRP A 269 18.42 5.95 15.06
C TRP A 269 17.62 6.73 16.11
N THR A 270 17.31 7.95 15.79
CA THR A 270 16.54 8.84 16.65
C THR A 270 15.03 8.83 16.37
N GLY A 271 14.54 7.93 15.50
CA GLY A 271 13.13 7.78 15.15
C GLY A 271 12.65 8.76 14.09
N GLY A 272 13.58 9.56 13.52
CA GLY A 272 13.34 10.39 12.36
C GLY A 272 13.20 9.57 11.10
N PHE A 273 12.46 10.10 10.11
CA PHE A 273 12.26 9.47 8.82
C PHE A 273 12.65 10.43 7.70
N LYS A 274 13.14 9.85 6.60
CA LYS A 274 13.29 10.51 5.31
C LYS A 274 12.50 9.75 4.24
N TRP A 275 12.20 10.40 3.14
CA TRP A 275 11.60 9.77 1.99
C TRP A 275 12.69 9.19 1.09
N ALA A 276 12.60 7.90 0.81
CA ALA A 276 13.49 7.21 -0.12
C ALA A 276 12.82 5.94 -0.65
N TRP A 277 13.32 5.44 -1.76
CA TRP A 277 12.93 4.15 -2.24
C TRP A 277 13.65 3.04 -1.46
N THR A 278 12.94 1.98 -1.15
CA THR A 278 13.50 0.74 -0.61
C THR A 278 12.57 -0.42 -0.94
N ASP A 279 13.13 -1.59 -1.08
CA ASP A 279 12.43 -2.87 -1.18
C ASP A 279 12.43 -3.63 0.16
N ASN A 280 12.83 -2.99 1.25
CA ASN A 280 12.79 -3.58 2.59
C ASN A 280 11.33 -3.76 3.05
N PRO A 281 10.87 -5.01 3.26
CA PRO A 281 9.46 -5.29 3.53
C PRO A 281 8.95 -4.71 4.85
N ALA A 282 9.81 -4.50 5.85
CA ALA A 282 9.39 -3.95 7.13
C ALA A 282 9.05 -2.46 7.02
N TRP A 283 9.79 -1.68 6.22
CA TRP A 283 9.48 -0.27 5.98
C TRP A 283 8.29 -0.10 5.06
N ILE A 284 8.12 -0.99 4.08
CA ILE A 284 6.92 -1.03 3.25
C ILE A 284 5.69 -1.32 4.11
N TYR A 285 5.78 -2.28 5.02
CA TYR A 285 4.72 -2.59 5.97
C TYR A 285 4.36 -1.38 6.84
N TYR A 286 5.37 -0.68 7.39
CA TYR A 286 5.16 0.52 8.18
C TYR A 286 4.42 1.60 7.39
N ASP A 287 4.87 1.85 6.17
CA ASP A 287 4.28 2.90 5.31
C ASP A 287 2.82 2.58 4.95
N ILE A 288 2.48 1.31 4.68
CA ILE A 288 1.09 0.88 4.43
C ILE A 288 0.19 1.18 5.64
N VAL A 289 0.68 0.97 6.86
CA VAL A 289 -0.12 1.22 8.07
C VAL A 289 -0.42 2.71 8.26
N ILE A 290 0.54 3.59 7.96
CA ILE A 290 0.42 5.03 8.27
C ILE A 290 0.17 5.92 7.06
N ALA A 291 0.06 5.37 5.86
CA ALA A 291 -0.19 6.16 4.65
C ALA A 291 -1.68 6.52 4.54
N ASP A 292 -1.96 7.82 4.39
CA ASP A 292 -3.33 8.35 4.38
C ASP A 292 -4.11 7.98 3.11
N ARG A 293 -3.42 7.90 1.97
CA ARG A 293 -4.09 7.77 0.66
C ARG A 293 -4.38 6.33 0.25
N PHE A 294 -3.45 5.41 0.51
CA PHE A 294 -3.53 4.02 0.06
C PHE A 294 -3.37 3.01 1.20
N GLY A 295 -3.18 3.50 2.41
CA GLY A 295 -3.01 2.70 3.61
C GLY A 295 -4.10 2.94 4.63
N LEU A 296 -3.74 2.76 5.89
CA LEU A 296 -4.65 2.86 7.03
C LEU A 296 -4.52 4.19 7.80
N GLY A 297 -3.75 5.17 7.28
CA GLY A 297 -3.42 6.42 7.96
C GLY A 297 -4.61 7.27 8.40
N ASN A 298 -5.76 7.12 7.70
CA ASN A 298 -7.01 7.76 8.10
C ASN A 298 -7.61 7.19 9.40
N ARG A 299 -7.16 6.02 9.85
CA ARG A 299 -7.66 5.31 11.04
C ARG A 299 -6.58 5.03 12.07
N LEU A 300 -5.35 4.87 11.63
CA LEU A 300 -4.19 4.53 12.44
C LEU A 300 -3.11 5.60 12.28
N SER A 301 -2.33 5.78 13.32
CA SER A 301 -1.21 6.71 13.34
C SER A 301 0.09 5.98 13.66
N SER A 302 1.20 6.69 13.64
CA SER A 302 2.49 6.15 14.08
C SER A 302 2.51 5.69 15.55
N ALA A 303 1.53 6.08 16.37
CA ALA A 303 1.37 5.61 17.74
C ALA A 303 0.76 4.20 17.82
N ASN A 304 0.08 3.77 16.75
CA ASN A 304 -0.59 2.48 16.69
C ASN A 304 0.28 1.35 16.14
N ILE A 305 1.57 1.61 15.88
CA ILE A 305 2.52 0.61 15.41
C ILE A 305 3.92 0.90 15.97
N SER A 306 4.60 -0.15 16.46
CA SER A 306 5.96 -0.01 16.98
C SER A 306 6.97 0.10 15.84
N LYS A 307 7.41 1.31 15.54
CA LYS A 307 8.50 1.55 14.58
C LYS A 307 9.84 0.92 15.01
N TRP A 308 10.05 0.71 16.33
CA TRP A 308 11.27 0.15 16.88
C TRP A 308 11.37 -1.35 16.64
N THR A 309 10.26 -2.06 16.80
CA THR A 309 10.19 -3.49 16.45
C THR A 309 10.42 -3.69 14.95
N LEU A 310 9.82 -2.81 14.14
CA LEU A 310 10.02 -2.86 12.69
C LEU A 310 11.45 -2.49 12.29
N TYR A 311 12.12 -1.61 13.02
CA TYR A 311 13.53 -1.30 12.79
C TYR A 311 14.42 -2.55 12.96
N GLN A 312 14.20 -3.34 14.00
CA GLN A 312 14.93 -4.59 14.21
C GLN A 312 14.63 -5.60 13.11
N ILE A 313 13.35 -5.73 12.73
CA ILE A 313 12.94 -6.61 11.63
C ILE A 313 13.56 -6.14 10.31
N ALA A 314 13.59 -4.83 10.06
CA ALA A 314 14.18 -4.25 8.86
C ALA A 314 15.68 -4.52 8.76
N GLN A 315 16.41 -4.37 9.87
CA GLN A 315 17.82 -4.73 9.92
C GLN A 315 18.04 -6.23 9.64
N TYR A 316 17.16 -7.09 10.16
CA TYR A 316 17.22 -8.52 9.88
C TYR A 316 16.92 -8.84 8.40
N CYS A 317 16.01 -8.11 7.77
CA CYS A 317 15.72 -8.24 6.34
C CYS A 317 16.92 -7.85 5.46
N ASP A 318 17.65 -6.80 5.87
CA ASP A 318 18.80 -6.27 5.11
C ASP A 318 20.10 -7.04 5.34
N GLN A 319 20.14 -7.94 6.34
CA GLN A 319 21.32 -8.79 6.54
C GLN A 319 21.61 -9.60 5.29
N LEU A 320 22.88 -9.57 4.89
CA LEU A 320 23.34 -10.32 3.72
C LEU A 320 23.42 -11.83 4.05
N VAL A 321 22.89 -12.62 3.15
CA VAL A 321 22.92 -14.08 3.19
C VAL A 321 23.44 -14.62 1.85
N PRO A 322 24.00 -15.84 1.80
CA PRO A 322 24.44 -16.44 0.55
C PRO A 322 23.31 -16.52 -0.49
N ASP A 323 23.61 -16.18 -1.73
CA ASP A 323 22.66 -16.21 -2.84
C ASP A 323 22.31 -17.63 -3.33
N GLY A 324 22.94 -18.65 -2.77
CA GLY A 324 22.71 -20.04 -3.10
C GLY A 324 23.19 -20.49 -4.48
N ARG A 325 23.85 -19.61 -5.25
CA ARG A 325 24.34 -19.90 -6.62
C ARG A 325 25.74 -20.50 -6.65
N GLY A 326 26.34 -20.72 -5.48
CA GLY A 326 27.72 -21.13 -5.34
C GLY A 326 28.70 -19.96 -5.53
N GLY A 327 29.75 -19.91 -4.70
CA GLY A 327 30.68 -18.80 -4.65
C GLY A 327 30.41 -17.85 -3.48
N ASP A 328 30.96 -16.63 -3.56
CA ASP A 328 30.88 -15.62 -2.49
C ASP A 328 29.74 -14.62 -2.68
N GLY A 329 28.76 -14.93 -3.54
CA GLY A 329 27.61 -14.07 -3.80
C GLY A 329 26.73 -13.92 -2.56
N MET A 330 26.43 -12.66 -2.22
CA MET A 330 25.60 -12.31 -1.07
C MET A 330 24.41 -11.46 -1.50
N GLU A 331 23.29 -11.67 -0.87
CA GLU A 331 22.05 -10.92 -1.14
C GLU A 331 21.33 -10.57 0.15
N PRO A 332 20.45 -9.55 0.18
CA PRO A 332 19.64 -9.27 1.35
C PRO A 332 18.70 -10.45 1.65
N ARG A 333 18.42 -10.67 2.93
CA ARG A 333 17.63 -11.83 3.39
C ARG A 333 16.22 -11.82 2.81
N TYR A 334 15.51 -10.67 2.90
CA TYR A 334 14.16 -10.49 2.37
C TYR A 334 14.04 -9.17 1.63
N THR A 335 13.33 -9.22 0.50
CA THR A 335 12.94 -8.05 -0.26
C THR A 335 11.45 -8.12 -0.61
N CYS A 336 10.88 -6.99 -0.95
CA CYS A 336 9.49 -6.90 -1.35
C CYS A 336 9.36 -6.06 -2.61
N ASN A 337 9.04 -6.73 -3.70
CA ASN A 337 8.72 -6.12 -4.99
C ASN A 337 7.34 -6.62 -5.41
N VAL A 338 6.31 -5.82 -5.17
CA VAL A 338 4.93 -6.24 -5.40
C VAL A 338 4.14 -5.13 -6.08
N TYR A 339 3.24 -5.52 -6.95
CA TYR A 339 2.25 -4.65 -7.56
C TYR A 339 0.86 -5.05 -7.09
N VAL A 340 0.28 -4.25 -6.19
CA VAL A 340 -1.04 -4.51 -5.61
C VAL A 340 -2.09 -3.86 -6.49
N GLN A 341 -2.92 -4.67 -7.14
CA GLN A 341 -3.98 -4.22 -8.05
C GLN A 341 -5.39 -4.45 -7.47
N GLU A 342 -5.54 -5.41 -6.57
CA GLU A 342 -6.83 -5.83 -6.07
C GLU A 342 -7.16 -5.20 -4.72
N ARG A 343 -8.44 -4.93 -4.51
CA ARG A 343 -8.95 -4.47 -3.23
C ARG A 343 -9.19 -5.66 -2.31
N ASN A 344 -8.42 -5.73 -1.24
CA ASN A 344 -8.57 -6.72 -0.18
C ASN A 344 -8.87 -6.03 1.17
N ASP A 345 -9.32 -6.81 2.15
CA ASP A 345 -9.46 -6.30 3.51
C ASP A 345 -8.08 -5.98 4.13
N ALA A 346 -8.06 -4.97 5.00
CA ALA A 346 -6.81 -4.47 5.57
C ALA A 346 -6.03 -5.53 6.35
N TYR A 347 -6.72 -6.42 7.07
CA TYR A 347 -6.06 -7.45 7.85
C TYR A 347 -5.36 -8.48 6.95
N THR A 348 -6.01 -8.89 5.88
CA THR A 348 -5.41 -9.81 4.88
C THR A 348 -4.17 -9.18 4.25
N VAL A 349 -4.25 -7.91 3.81
CA VAL A 349 -3.09 -7.21 3.25
C VAL A 349 -1.94 -7.14 4.25
N LEU A 350 -2.20 -6.73 5.49
CA LEU A 350 -1.15 -6.64 6.51
C LEU A 350 -0.55 -8.01 6.85
N ARG A 351 -1.37 -9.06 6.91
CA ARG A 351 -0.89 -10.43 7.13
C ARG A 351 0.00 -10.89 5.98
N ASP A 352 -0.39 -10.61 4.74
CA ASP A 352 0.34 -11.03 3.55
C ASP A 352 1.69 -10.30 3.44
N PHE A 353 1.73 -9.00 3.74
CA PHE A 353 2.98 -8.26 3.81
C PHE A 353 3.88 -8.68 4.99
N ALA A 354 3.29 -9.00 6.15
CA ALA A 354 4.06 -9.55 7.27
C ALA A 354 4.65 -10.93 6.92
N ALA A 355 3.95 -11.75 6.14
CA ALA A 355 4.43 -13.06 5.71
C ALA A 355 5.70 -13.01 4.82
N ILE A 356 6.03 -11.85 4.22
CA ILE A 356 7.27 -11.67 3.44
C ILE A 356 8.48 -11.86 4.35
N PHE A 357 8.51 -11.19 5.49
CA PHE A 357 9.57 -11.33 6.50
C PHE A 357 9.24 -12.40 7.56
N ARG A 358 8.33 -13.36 7.24
CA ARG A 358 7.92 -14.45 8.14
C ARG A 358 7.34 -13.91 9.45
N GLY A 359 6.60 -12.81 9.34
CA GLY A 359 6.00 -12.12 10.46
C GLY A 359 4.59 -12.59 10.77
N MET A 360 4.21 -12.37 12.01
CA MET A 360 2.84 -12.42 12.48
C MET A 360 2.39 -11.02 12.86
N THR A 361 1.16 -10.69 12.53
CA THR A 361 0.56 -9.41 12.89
C THR A 361 -0.73 -9.67 13.68
N CYS A 362 -0.92 -8.94 14.76
CA CYS A 362 -2.13 -8.99 15.57
C CYS A 362 -2.46 -7.61 16.14
N TRP A 363 -3.71 -7.40 16.47
CA TRP A 363 -4.19 -6.20 17.15
C TRP A 363 -4.32 -6.48 18.65
N ASN A 364 -3.62 -5.72 19.50
CA ASN A 364 -3.65 -5.90 20.95
C ASN A 364 -4.67 -4.99 21.68
N GLY A 365 -5.52 -4.30 20.94
CA GLY A 365 -6.49 -3.33 21.46
C GLY A 365 -6.08 -1.86 21.25
N GLU A 366 -4.79 -1.57 21.17
CA GLU A 366 -4.25 -0.21 20.97
C GLU A 366 -3.29 -0.12 19.80
N GLN A 367 -2.54 -1.19 19.55
CA GLN A 367 -1.47 -1.19 18.55
C GLN A 367 -1.52 -2.46 17.69
N ILE A 368 -1.02 -2.32 16.48
CA ILE A 368 -0.64 -3.45 15.64
C ILE A 368 0.72 -3.95 16.15
N VAL A 369 0.70 -5.16 16.70
CA VAL A 369 1.91 -5.85 17.12
C VAL A 369 2.41 -6.70 15.96
N VAL A 370 3.65 -6.48 15.58
CA VAL A 370 4.34 -7.23 14.52
C VAL A 370 5.49 -7.99 15.14
N GLN A 371 5.53 -9.30 14.93
CA GLN A 371 6.61 -10.16 15.38
C GLN A 371 7.11 -10.98 14.19
N ALA A 372 8.42 -11.02 13.98
CA ALA A 372 9.02 -11.84 12.92
C ALA A 372 9.58 -13.15 13.48
N ASP A 373 9.59 -14.18 12.64
CA ASP A 373 10.29 -15.43 12.93
C ASP A 373 11.78 -15.25 12.65
N MET A 374 12.48 -14.66 13.60
CA MET A 374 13.91 -14.35 13.57
C MET A 374 14.58 -14.85 14.85
N PRO A 375 15.91 -14.99 14.88
CA PRO A 375 16.64 -15.30 16.09
C PRO A 375 16.28 -14.33 17.22
N ARG A 376 15.91 -14.89 18.36
CA ARG A 376 15.50 -14.11 19.53
C ARG A 376 15.88 -14.88 20.78
N ASP A 377 16.31 -14.17 21.80
CA ASP A 377 16.54 -14.76 23.13
C ASP A 377 15.22 -15.20 23.78
N VAL A 378 15.33 -16.02 24.80
CA VAL A 378 14.18 -16.45 25.60
C VAL A 378 13.64 -15.27 26.39
N ASP A 379 12.38 -14.92 26.15
CA ASP A 379 11.72 -13.80 26.82
C ASP A 379 11.31 -14.15 28.26
N PHE A 380 10.86 -15.39 28.48
CA PHE A 380 10.44 -15.85 29.80
C PHE A 380 10.62 -17.35 29.96
N THR A 381 10.92 -17.80 31.21
CA THR A 381 11.18 -19.19 31.53
C THR A 381 10.12 -19.74 32.46
N TYR A 382 9.54 -20.87 32.07
CA TYR A 382 8.59 -21.63 32.89
C TYR A 382 9.21 -22.91 33.41
N THR A 383 8.92 -23.21 34.68
CA THR A 383 9.36 -24.41 35.38
C THR A 383 8.19 -25.00 36.14
N ARG A 384 8.37 -26.14 36.73
CA ARG A 384 7.34 -26.71 37.62
C ARG A 384 6.95 -25.80 38.78
N ALA A 385 7.77 -24.81 39.13
CA ALA A 385 7.52 -23.93 40.26
C ALA A 385 6.50 -22.83 39.94
N ASN A 386 6.29 -22.48 38.64
CA ASN A 386 5.35 -21.44 38.20
C ASN A 386 4.33 -21.94 37.17
N ILE A 387 4.24 -23.25 36.94
CA ILE A 387 3.20 -23.88 36.16
C ILE A 387 2.14 -24.47 37.08
N ILE A 388 0.88 -24.23 36.79
CA ILE A 388 -0.26 -24.82 37.49
C ILE A 388 -0.58 -26.16 36.81
N GLY A 389 -0.51 -27.24 37.58
CA GLY A 389 -0.74 -28.58 37.04
C GLY A 389 0.45 -29.18 36.30
N LYS A 390 0.22 -29.72 35.10
CA LYS A 390 1.24 -30.36 34.27
C LYS A 390 1.20 -29.75 32.84
N PRO A 391 2.35 -29.54 32.20
CA PRO A 391 2.38 -29.21 30.79
C PRO A 391 1.65 -30.28 29.97
N ARG A 392 0.85 -29.84 29.00
CA ARG A 392 0.18 -30.68 28.01
C ARG A 392 0.91 -30.58 26.70
N TYR A 393 1.39 -31.73 26.21
CA TYR A 393 2.09 -31.77 24.93
C TYR A 393 1.20 -32.42 23.88
N SER A 394 1.20 -31.86 22.68
CA SER A 394 0.56 -32.41 21.50
C SER A 394 1.50 -32.26 20.28
N SER A 395 1.32 -33.14 19.32
CA SER A 395 1.99 -33.02 18.03
C SER A 395 1.10 -33.64 16.97
N SER A 396 1.25 -33.19 15.73
CA SER A 396 0.54 -33.77 14.62
C SER A 396 1.09 -35.15 14.24
N SER A 397 0.32 -35.87 13.43
CA SER A 397 0.73 -37.16 12.88
C SER A 397 1.93 -37.00 11.95
N SER A 398 2.73 -38.07 11.80
CA SER A 398 3.85 -38.08 10.82
C SER A 398 3.40 -37.85 9.37
N GLN A 399 2.13 -38.13 9.07
CA GLN A 399 1.56 -37.93 7.73
C GLN A 399 1.35 -36.49 7.33
N VAL A 400 1.31 -35.55 8.27
CA VAL A 400 1.19 -34.10 8.00
C VAL A 400 2.53 -33.37 8.04
N ARG A 401 3.64 -34.08 8.05
CA ARG A 401 4.98 -33.53 8.01
C ARG A 401 5.42 -33.33 6.57
N TYR A 402 5.63 -32.11 6.20
CA TYR A 402 6.13 -31.77 4.87
C TYR A 402 7.62 -32.12 4.73
N THR A 403 7.99 -32.66 3.59
CA THR A 403 9.34 -33.08 3.27
C THR A 403 9.94 -32.28 2.11
N ASN A 404 9.06 -31.72 1.31
CA ASN A 404 9.40 -30.80 0.21
C ASN A 404 8.39 -29.65 0.17
N ALA A 405 8.78 -28.55 -0.42
CA ALA A 405 7.95 -27.40 -0.67
C ALA A 405 8.09 -26.99 -2.13
N LEU A 406 6.98 -26.53 -2.70
CA LEU A 406 6.94 -25.89 -4.01
C LEU A 406 6.51 -24.45 -3.79
N VAL A 407 7.39 -23.50 -4.11
CA VAL A 407 7.19 -22.08 -3.81
C VAL A 407 7.03 -21.31 -5.11
N SER A 408 5.87 -20.67 -5.27
CA SER A 408 5.62 -19.73 -6.37
C SER A 408 6.29 -18.39 -6.08
N TRP A 409 6.99 -17.83 -7.06
CA TRP A 409 7.68 -16.55 -7.01
C TRP A 409 7.64 -15.87 -8.38
N SER A 410 7.89 -14.57 -8.45
CA SER A 410 7.86 -13.81 -9.72
C SER A 410 9.27 -13.71 -10.31
N ASP A 411 9.47 -14.28 -11.49
CA ASP A 411 10.78 -14.39 -12.14
C ASP A 411 11.10 -13.14 -13.00
N PRO A 412 12.06 -12.30 -12.61
CA PRO A 412 12.44 -11.11 -13.39
C PRO A 412 12.95 -11.44 -14.79
N ASP A 413 13.64 -12.57 -14.97
CA ASP A 413 14.19 -12.98 -16.25
C ASP A 413 13.10 -13.44 -17.23
N ASN A 414 11.91 -13.74 -16.71
CA ASN A 414 10.72 -14.08 -17.48
C ASN A 414 9.59 -13.05 -17.33
N ALA A 415 9.92 -11.77 -17.40
CA ALA A 415 8.97 -10.64 -17.29
C ALA A 415 8.07 -10.72 -16.04
N TYR A 416 8.61 -11.16 -14.91
CA TYR A 416 7.91 -11.34 -13.63
C TYR A 416 6.76 -12.35 -13.67
N ALA A 417 6.74 -13.25 -14.66
CA ALA A 417 5.80 -14.36 -14.67
C ALA A 417 6.04 -15.28 -13.46
N ASP A 418 4.98 -15.93 -13.02
CA ASP A 418 5.07 -16.87 -11.92
C ASP A 418 5.93 -18.08 -12.30
N ALA A 419 6.94 -18.33 -11.49
CA ALA A 419 7.81 -19.48 -11.55
C ALA A 419 7.71 -20.30 -10.25
N MET A 420 8.07 -21.55 -10.31
CA MET A 420 8.01 -22.47 -9.17
C MET A 420 9.41 -22.88 -8.74
N GLU A 421 9.72 -22.70 -7.47
CA GLU A 421 10.99 -23.14 -6.87
C GLU A 421 10.76 -24.33 -5.94
N PRO A 422 11.35 -25.50 -6.22
CA PRO A 422 11.29 -26.66 -5.32
C PRO A 422 12.36 -26.56 -4.25
N ALA A 423 11.96 -26.79 -3.00
CA ALA A 423 12.86 -26.98 -1.88
C ALA A 423 12.57 -28.33 -1.21
N PHE A 424 13.59 -29.10 -0.86
CA PHE A 424 13.42 -30.40 -0.22
C PHE A 424 14.57 -30.73 0.73
N ILE A 425 14.29 -31.58 1.71
CA ILE A 425 15.28 -32.08 2.66
C ILE A 425 15.34 -33.60 2.51
N PRO A 426 16.40 -34.14 1.92
CA PRO A 426 16.51 -35.58 1.60
C PRO A 426 16.29 -36.51 2.79
N GLU A 427 16.78 -36.13 3.98
CA GLU A 427 16.65 -36.92 5.20
C GLU A 427 15.20 -37.04 5.63
N LEU A 428 14.39 -35.97 5.45
CA LEU A 428 12.96 -35.99 5.75
C LEU A 428 12.18 -36.81 4.72
N VAL A 429 12.55 -36.74 3.45
CA VAL A 429 11.94 -37.55 2.39
C VAL A 429 12.20 -39.03 2.66
N SER A 430 13.41 -39.41 3.06
CA SER A 430 13.76 -40.77 3.40
C SER A 430 12.99 -41.29 4.63
N ARG A 431 12.66 -40.40 5.57
CA ARG A 431 11.97 -40.75 6.84
C ARG A 431 10.46 -40.77 6.74
N TYR A 432 9.86 -39.80 6.02
CA TYR A 432 8.41 -39.55 6.02
C TYR A 432 7.77 -39.68 4.64
N SER A 433 8.53 -40.11 3.63
CA SER A 433 8.10 -40.17 2.24
C SER A 433 7.90 -38.77 1.65
N PHE A 434 7.49 -38.68 0.39
CA PHE A 434 7.27 -37.43 -0.31
C PHE A 434 5.94 -36.81 0.13
N ASN A 435 5.98 -35.64 0.75
CA ASN A 435 4.80 -34.87 1.15
C ASN A 435 5.07 -33.38 0.87
N GLN A 436 4.33 -32.78 -0.06
CA GLN A 436 4.56 -31.46 -0.62
C GLN A 436 3.75 -30.36 0.08
N LEU A 437 4.43 -29.27 0.39
CA LEU A 437 3.84 -28.00 0.81
C LEU A 437 3.85 -27.04 -0.36
N GLU A 438 2.70 -26.49 -0.71
CA GLU A 438 2.59 -25.42 -1.68
C GLU A 438 2.53 -24.07 -0.99
N MET A 439 3.36 -23.12 -1.45
CA MET A 439 3.47 -21.79 -0.85
C MET A 439 3.64 -20.74 -1.94
N THR A 440 3.13 -19.53 -1.69
CA THR A 440 3.40 -18.35 -2.51
C THR A 440 4.34 -17.41 -1.79
N ALA A 441 5.41 -17.00 -2.45
CA ALA A 441 6.35 -16.00 -1.97
C ALA A 441 5.94 -14.62 -2.52
N ILE A 442 5.00 -13.97 -1.84
CA ILE A 442 4.49 -12.65 -2.23
C ILE A 442 5.63 -11.64 -2.28
N GLY A 443 5.72 -10.88 -3.38
CA GLY A 443 6.72 -9.85 -3.58
C GLY A 443 8.16 -10.36 -3.70
N CYS A 444 8.35 -11.67 -3.81
CA CYS A 444 9.66 -12.31 -4.00
C CYS A 444 10.03 -12.35 -5.48
N THR A 445 11.14 -11.73 -5.83
CA THR A 445 11.70 -11.71 -7.19
C THR A 445 13.04 -12.44 -7.29
N ARG A 446 13.39 -13.25 -6.27
CA ARG A 446 14.64 -13.98 -6.24
C ARG A 446 14.41 -15.46 -5.93
N GLN A 447 14.90 -16.31 -6.83
CA GLN A 447 14.78 -17.75 -6.72
C GLN A 447 15.34 -18.30 -5.39
N SER A 448 16.51 -17.80 -4.97
CA SER A 448 17.16 -18.15 -3.72
C SER A 448 16.32 -17.81 -2.49
N GLU A 449 15.65 -16.66 -2.47
CA GLU A 449 14.73 -16.28 -1.40
C GLU A 449 13.50 -17.20 -1.35
N ALA A 450 12.94 -17.56 -2.52
CA ALA A 450 11.86 -18.53 -2.64
C ALA A 450 12.28 -19.90 -2.10
N HIS A 451 13.49 -20.36 -2.44
CA HIS A 451 14.07 -21.59 -1.91
C HIS A 451 14.19 -21.56 -0.37
N ARG A 452 14.75 -20.46 0.18
CA ARG A 452 14.83 -20.29 1.64
C ARG A 452 13.45 -20.25 2.31
N LYS A 453 12.42 -19.71 1.62
CA LYS A 453 11.04 -19.75 2.12
C LYS A 453 10.50 -21.18 2.18
N GLY A 454 10.77 -21.98 1.17
CA GLY A 454 10.42 -23.41 1.15
C GLY A 454 11.08 -24.17 2.29
N LEU A 455 12.41 -24.01 2.46
CA LEU A 455 13.13 -24.62 3.59
C LEU A 455 12.57 -24.20 4.96
N TRP A 456 12.25 -22.93 5.11
CA TRP A 456 11.61 -22.43 6.33
C TRP A 456 10.27 -23.13 6.61
N GLY A 457 9.44 -23.32 5.61
CA GLY A 457 8.16 -24.03 5.71
C GLY A 457 8.35 -25.46 6.19
N ILE A 458 9.26 -26.19 5.56
CA ILE A 458 9.56 -27.59 5.92
C ILE A 458 10.13 -27.70 7.34
N LEU A 459 11.15 -26.90 7.68
CA LEU A 459 11.83 -26.95 8.97
C LEU A 459 10.91 -26.52 10.12
N THR A 460 10.04 -25.53 9.89
CA THR A 460 9.07 -25.08 10.88
C THR A 460 7.99 -26.13 11.12
N ASN A 461 7.47 -26.75 10.05
CA ASN A 461 6.48 -27.81 10.14
C ASN A 461 7.04 -29.07 10.81
N ASN A 462 8.32 -29.40 10.58
CA ASN A 462 8.94 -30.59 11.18
C ASN A 462 9.06 -30.51 12.71
N LYS A 463 9.06 -29.30 13.29
CA LYS A 463 9.05 -29.04 14.75
C LYS A 463 7.65 -28.62 15.21
N ASP A 464 6.69 -29.49 15.00
CA ASP A 464 5.25 -29.23 15.20
C ASP A 464 4.74 -29.51 16.63
N ARG A 465 5.65 -29.84 17.54
CA ARG A 465 5.26 -30.08 18.95
C ARG A 465 4.65 -28.82 19.53
N MET A 466 3.45 -28.92 20.02
CA MET A 466 2.77 -27.88 20.77
C MET A 466 2.85 -28.14 22.25
N VAL A 467 2.90 -27.09 23.03
CA VAL A 467 2.76 -27.13 24.48
C VAL A 467 1.63 -26.19 24.89
N GLU A 468 0.94 -26.66 25.89
CA GLU A 468 -0.10 -25.91 26.58
C GLU A 468 0.17 -25.97 28.08
N ILE A 469 0.34 -24.80 28.70
CA ILE A 469 0.62 -24.68 30.13
C ILE A 469 -0.36 -23.71 30.78
N ASP A 470 -0.83 -24.07 31.97
CA ASP A 470 -1.62 -23.16 32.76
C ASP A 470 -0.72 -22.51 33.81
N VAL A 471 -0.80 -21.18 33.90
CA VAL A 471 0.10 -20.36 34.72
C VAL A 471 -0.69 -19.30 35.48
N GLY A 472 -0.06 -18.66 36.45
CA GLY A 472 -0.63 -17.54 37.19
C GLY A 472 -0.60 -16.24 36.39
N LEU A 473 -0.50 -15.10 37.07
CA LEU A 473 -0.48 -13.77 36.49
C LEU A 473 0.77 -13.49 35.64
N ASP A 474 1.85 -14.25 35.83
CA ASP A 474 3.04 -14.24 35.00
C ASP A 474 2.79 -14.68 33.56
N GLY A 475 1.65 -15.30 33.29
CA GLY A 475 1.16 -15.58 31.94
C GLY A 475 0.80 -14.34 31.12
N ARG A 476 0.75 -13.14 31.70
CA ARG A 476 0.55 -11.87 31.01
C ARG A 476 1.84 -11.30 30.42
N ILE A 477 3.00 -11.85 30.83
CA ILE A 477 4.31 -11.37 30.37
C ILE A 477 4.56 -11.76 28.91
N PRO A 478 4.50 -13.05 28.52
CA PRO A 478 4.75 -13.45 27.15
C PRO A 478 3.53 -13.14 26.26
N GLN A 479 3.80 -12.47 25.17
CA GLN A 479 2.80 -12.18 24.13
C GLN A 479 2.93 -13.17 22.97
N PRO A 480 1.92 -13.31 22.10
CA PRO A 480 2.06 -14.08 20.88
C PRO A 480 3.29 -13.64 20.07
N GLY A 481 4.10 -14.61 19.65
CA GLY A 481 5.39 -14.39 18.99
C GLY A 481 6.62 -14.39 19.90
N TYR A 482 6.46 -14.27 21.21
CA TYR A 482 7.56 -14.37 22.20
C TYR A 482 8.05 -15.82 22.31
N ILE A 483 9.31 -15.97 22.72
CA ILE A 483 9.93 -17.26 22.95
C ILE A 483 9.94 -17.54 24.45
N ILE A 484 9.33 -18.63 24.84
CA ILE A 484 9.38 -19.13 26.23
C ILE A 484 10.26 -20.39 26.30
N ALA A 485 11.03 -20.49 27.37
CA ALA A 485 11.74 -21.71 27.72
C ALA A 485 10.93 -22.50 28.74
N LEU A 486 10.91 -23.80 28.56
CA LEU A 486 10.24 -24.72 29.48
C LEU A 486 11.23 -25.71 30.08
N ALA A 487 11.41 -25.62 31.37
CA ALA A 487 12.16 -26.60 32.17
C ALA A 487 11.21 -27.65 32.78
N ASP A 488 10.99 -28.73 32.06
CA ASP A 488 10.17 -29.85 32.54
C ASP A 488 11.06 -30.99 33.03
N GLU A 489 11.08 -31.18 34.34
CA GLU A 489 11.87 -32.23 35.02
C GLU A 489 11.53 -33.66 34.53
N LEU A 490 10.29 -33.88 34.10
CA LEU A 490 9.85 -35.21 33.64
C LEU A 490 10.46 -35.52 32.24
N LEU A 491 10.60 -34.55 31.41
CA LEU A 491 11.26 -34.70 30.10
C LEU A 491 12.79 -34.66 30.22
N ALA A 492 13.31 -33.87 31.16
CA ALA A 492 14.73 -33.75 31.42
C ALA A 492 15.32 -34.98 32.14
N GLY A 493 14.48 -35.73 32.82
CA GLY A 493 14.93 -36.87 33.66
C GLY A 493 15.73 -36.46 34.91
N ARG A 494 15.88 -35.17 35.15
CA ARG A 494 16.59 -34.59 36.29
C ARG A 494 16.00 -33.21 36.65
N VAL A 495 16.30 -32.74 37.85
CA VAL A 495 15.92 -31.42 38.31
C VAL A 495 16.69 -30.36 37.48
N ASN A 496 15.98 -29.53 36.76
CA ASN A 496 16.54 -28.49 35.91
C ASN A 496 15.90 -27.11 36.12
N GLY A 497 15.05 -26.95 37.16
CA GLY A 497 14.40 -25.68 37.47
C GLY A 497 13.80 -25.64 38.88
N GLY A 498 13.53 -24.42 39.34
CA GLY A 498 12.96 -24.17 40.67
C GLY A 498 12.89 -22.70 41.03
N ARG A 499 12.99 -22.35 42.34
CA ARG A 499 12.99 -21.00 42.86
C ARG A 499 14.28 -20.64 43.57
N ILE A 500 14.68 -19.40 43.52
CA ILE A 500 15.86 -18.89 44.26
C ILE A 500 15.53 -18.90 45.75
N SER A 501 16.43 -19.46 46.54
CA SER A 501 16.35 -19.43 48.02
C SER A 501 17.04 -18.20 48.61
N ALA A 502 18.21 -17.81 48.07
CA ALA A 502 18.95 -16.65 48.52
C ALA A 502 19.89 -16.14 47.41
N VAL A 503 20.20 -14.86 47.47
CA VAL A 503 21.11 -14.19 46.54
C VAL A 503 22.15 -13.37 47.31
N ASN A 504 23.40 -13.48 46.90
CA ASN A 504 24.47 -12.63 47.38
C ASN A 504 25.39 -12.23 46.20
N GLY A 505 25.06 -11.13 45.57
CA GLY A 505 25.74 -10.64 44.36
C GLY A 505 25.65 -11.67 43.23
N ARG A 506 26.80 -12.23 42.81
CA ARG A 506 26.85 -13.25 41.73
C ARG A 506 26.61 -14.69 42.25
N VAL A 507 26.43 -14.86 43.56
CA VAL A 507 26.19 -16.16 44.17
C VAL A 507 24.71 -16.37 44.38
N ILE A 508 24.16 -17.33 43.67
CA ILE A 508 22.73 -17.68 43.71
C ILE A 508 22.58 -19.00 44.45
N THR A 509 21.74 -19.03 45.47
CA THR A 509 21.41 -20.23 46.20
C THR A 509 20.04 -20.75 45.73
N LEU A 510 20.00 -21.98 45.27
CA LEU A 510 18.81 -22.62 44.75
C LEU A 510 18.00 -23.30 45.88
N ASP A 511 16.73 -23.51 45.67
CA ASP A 511 15.81 -24.17 46.59
C ASP A 511 16.02 -25.69 46.68
N ARG A 512 16.61 -26.26 45.66
CA ARG A 512 16.83 -27.75 45.55
C ARG A 512 18.19 -28.06 44.93
N ASP A 513 18.58 -29.32 45.06
CA ASP A 513 19.81 -29.82 44.46
C ASP A 513 19.72 -29.88 42.97
N VAL A 514 20.72 -29.41 42.28
CA VAL A 514 20.85 -29.45 40.84
C VAL A 514 22.17 -30.07 40.43
N ASP A 515 22.13 -30.83 39.36
CA ASP A 515 23.35 -31.38 38.75
C ASP A 515 23.87 -30.40 37.68
N ALA A 516 24.63 -29.41 38.13
CA ALA A 516 25.23 -28.37 37.31
C ALA A 516 26.74 -28.35 37.45
N LYS A 517 27.42 -27.92 36.41
CA LYS A 517 28.87 -27.83 36.37
C LYS A 517 29.35 -26.48 35.84
N PRO A 518 30.57 -26.04 36.08
CA PRO A 518 31.13 -24.87 35.44
C PRO A 518 31.07 -24.98 33.93
N GLY A 519 30.62 -23.92 33.25
CA GLY A 519 30.35 -23.88 31.82
C GLY A 519 28.86 -23.99 31.48
N ASP A 520 28.03 -24.63 32.29
CA ASP A 520 26.60 -24.67 32.12
C ASP A 520 25.99 -23.24 32.23
N ARG A 521 24.74 -23.10 31.86
CA ARG A 521 24.05 -21.80 31.89
C ARG A 521 22.94 -21.79 32.92
N LEU A 522 22.92 -20.74 33.74
CA LEU A 522 21.84 -20.47 34.69
C LEU A 522 20.95 -19.37 34.12
N GLN A 523 19.73 -19.72 33.78
CA GLN A 523 18.65 -18.85 33.33
C GLN A 523 17.81 -18.40 34.52
N LEU A 524 17.59 -17.11 34.69
CA LEU A 524 16.73 -16.54 35.72
C LEU A 524 15.65 -15.63 35.13
N ASN A 525 14.45 -15.74 35.71
CA ASN A 525 13.46 -14.68 35.52
C ASN A 525 13.73 -13.59 36.57
N LEU A 526 14.02 -12.37 36.12
CA LEU A 526 14.32 -11.24 36.99
C LEU A 526 13.04 -10.54 37.47
N PRO A 527 13.08 -9.75 38.54
CA PRO A 527 11.91 -9.05 39.07
C PRO A 527 11.21 -8.15 38.05
N SER A 528 11.94 -7.63 37.08
CA SER A 528 11.39 -6.86 35.95
C SER A 528 10.54 -7.72 34.97
N GLY A 529 10.52 -9.05 35.10
CA GLY A 529 9.84 -9.96 34.20
C GLY A 529 10.68 -10.38 32.99
N ILE A 530 11.96 -10.03 32.95
CA ILE A 530 12.89 -10.39 31.87
C ILE A 530 13.63 -11.68 32.24
N SER A 531 13.76 -12.60 31.31
CA SER A 531 14.58 -13.79 31.48
C SER A 531 16.01 -13.57 30.98
N GLN A 532 17.01 -13.88 31.80
CA GLN A 532 18.43 -13.71 31.42
C GLN A 532 19.23 -14.98 31.77
N SER A 533 20.14 -15.32 30.88
CA SER A 533 21.05 -16.46 31.04
C SER A 533 22.46 -15.96 31.40
N ARG A 534 23.14 -16.65 32.32
CA ARG A 534 24.56 -16.44 32.65
C ARG A 534 25.31 -17.77 32.74
N THR A 535 26.54 -17.77 32.28
CA THR A 535 27.41 -18.93 32.40
C THR A 535 27.80 -19.16 33.85
N ILE A 536 27.73 -20.40 34.30
CA ILE A 536 28.12 -20.84 35.62
C ILE A 536 29.64 -20.85 35.70
N GLN A 537 30.18 -20.08 36.66
CA GLN A 537 31.60 -20.02 36.95
C GLN A 537 32.02 -21.13 37.90
N ALA A 538 31.23 -21.34 38.95
CA ALA A 538 31.53 -22.34 39.98
C ALA A 538 30.24 -22.81 40.62
N VAL A 539 30.27 -24.06 41.06
CA VAL A 539 29.19 -24.70 41.83
C VAL A 539 29.74 -25.12 43.22
N ASN A 540 29.13 -24.61 44.26
CA ASN A 540 29.54 -24.90 45.64
C ASN A 540 28.46 -25.80 46.28
N GLY A 541 28.80 -27.07 46.49
CA GLY A 541 27.78 -28.09 46.81
C GLY A 541 26.86 -28.36 45.61
N ARG A 542 25.57 -28.55 45.86
CA ARG A 542 24.57 -28.81 44.79
C ARG A 542 23.53 -27.69 44.65
N ARG A 543 23.65 -26.65 45.49
CA ARG A 543 22.65 -25.55 45.51
C ARG A 543 23.19 -24.16 45.31
N GLN A 544 24.48 -23.97 45.51
CA GLN A 544 25.07 -22.66 45.45
C GLN A 544 25.87 -22.49 44.16
N ILE A 545 25.36 -21.61 43.29
CA ILE A 545 25.91 -21.38 41.95
C ILE A 545 26.47 -19.96 41.89
N THR A 546 27.71 -19.84 41.43
CA THR A 546 28.35 -18.56 41.13
C THR A 546 28.35 -18.35 39.61
N VAL A 547 27.80 -17.23 39.14
CA VAL A 547 27.80 -16.87 37.72
C VAL A 547 28.97 -15.99 37.34
N THR A 548 29.41 -16.03 36.07
CA THR A 548 30.56 -15.31 35.57
C THR A 548 30.39 -13.81 35.65
N THR A 549 29.18 -13.28 35.34
CA THR A 549 28.82 -11.88 35.36
C THR A 549 27.52 -11.67 36.10
N ALA A 550 27.34 -10.49 36.70
CA ALA A 550 26.08 -10.18 37.38
C ALA A 550 24.92 -10.11 36.34
N TYR A 551 23.72 -10.35 36.82
CA TYR A 551 22.50 -10.07 36.06
C TYR A 551 22.28 -8.57 35.95
N SER A 552 21.48 -8.13 34.97
CA SER A 552 21.18 -6.72 34.76
C SER A 552 20.46 -6.08 35.93
N GLU A 553 19.75 -6.88 36.69
CA GLU A 553 19.02 -6.53 37.90
C GLU A 553 19.36 -7.55 38.99
N THR A 554 19.35 -7.10 40.22
CA THR A 554 19.60 -8.04 41.32
C THR A 554 18.48 -9.03 41.44
N PRO A 555 18.74 -10.34 41.24
CA PRO A 555 17.70 -11.36 41.43
C PRO A 555 17.18 -11.36 42.88
N GLU A 556 15.90 -11.60 43.04
CA GLU A 556 15.27 -11.67 44.33
C GLU A 556 15.00 -13.13 44.73
N ARG A 557 14.72 -13.29 46.00
CA ARG A 557 14.21 -14.58 46.51
C ARG A 557 12.90 -14.91 45.78
N GLU A 558 12.67 -16.20 45.54
CA GLU A 558 11.49 -16.74 44.80
C GLU A 558 11.51 -16.50 43.29
N CYS A 559 12.47 -15.79 42.74
CA CYS A 559 12.66 -15.75 41.29
C CYS A 559 12.86 -17.18 40.74
N VAL A 560 12.33 -17.41 39.57
CA VAL A 560 12.41 -18.71 38.88
C VAL A 560 13.79 -18.89 38.26
N TRP A 561 14.39 -20.07 38.47
CA TRP A 561 15.63 -20.46 37.82
C TRP A 561 15.46 -21.70 36.96
N ALA A 562 16.26 -21.82 35.89
CA ALA A 562 16.46 -23.04 35.13
C ALA A 562 17.94 -23.22 34.79
N VAL A 563 18.40 -24.45 34.67
CA VAL A 563 19.77 -24.78 34.26
C VAL A 563 19.74 -25.49 32.93
N GLU A 564 20.62 -25.03 32.05
CA GLU A 564 20.88 -25.61 30.74
C GLU A 564 22.32 -26.06 30.66
N SER A 565 22.56 -27.23 30.11
CA SER A 565 23.88 -27.84 29.95
C SER A 565 24.08 -28.39 28.54
N ASP A 566 25.31 -28.77 28.17
CA ASP A 566 25.62 -29.30 26.84
C ASP A 566 24.83 -30.56 26.46
N ASP A 567 24.42 -31.34 27.48
CA ASP A 567 23.66 -32.58 27.30
C ASP A 567 22.15 -32.38 27.53
N LEU A 568 21.71 -31.21 27.96
CA LEU A 568 20.31 -30.94 28.27
C LEU A 568 19.95 -29.48 28.01
N PHE A 569 19.33 -29.20 26.85
CA PHE A 569 18.81 -27.91 26.50
C PHE A 569 17.39 -27.71 27.04
N LEU A 570 17.08 -26.47 27.40
CA LEU A 570 15.70 -26.08 27.69
C LEU A 570 14.86 -26.13 26.42
N GLN A 571 13.68 -26.71 26.53
CA GLN A 571 12.77 -26.71 25.39
C GLN A 571 12.23 -25.31 25.15
N GLN A 572 12.38 -24.82 23.95
CA GLN A 572 11.91 -23.50 23.57
C GLN A 572 10.63 -23.60 22.76
N TYR A 573 9.69 -22.70 23.05
CA TYR A 573 8.42 -22.61 22.35
C TYR A 573 8.12 -21.18 21.97
N ARG A 574 7.62 -20.99 20.78
CA ARG A 574 7.05 -19.70 20.36
C ARG A 574 5.60 -19.64 20.79
N VAL A 575 5.24 -18.63 21.56
CA VAL A 575 3.86 -18.43 22.01
C VAL A 575 2.97 -18.12 20.82
N THR A 576 1.90 -18.88 20.66
CA THR A 576 0.88 -18.69 19.63
C THR A 576 -0.38 -18.06 20.17
N GLY A 577 -0.65 -18.21 21.48
CA GLY A 577 -1.80 -17.60 22.11
C GLY A 577 -1.70 -17.62 23.62
N VAL A 578 -2.35 -16.65 24.25
CA VAL A 578 -2.53 -16.56 25.70
C VAL A 578 -4.02 -16.35 25.94
N LYS A 579 -4.61 -17.24 26.74
CA LYS A 579 -6.04 -17.21 27.04
C LYS A 579 -6.24 -17.06 28.53
N GLU A 580 -7.08 -16.16 28.97
CA GLU A 580 -7.51 -16.01 30.35
C GLU A 580 -8.64 -17.02 30.64
N ASN A 581 -8.52 -17.74 31.75
CA ASN A 581 -9.48 -18.72 32.23
C ASN A 581 -10.42 -18.08 33.26
N SER A 582 -11.53 -18.75 33.53
CA SER A 582 -12.54 -18.26 34.47
C SER A 582 -12.09 -18.21 35.95
N ASP A 583 -10.97 -18.86 36.26
CA ASP A 583 -10.37 -18.93 37.61
C ASP A 583 -9.20 -17.95 37.80
N ALA A 584 -9.08 -16.95 36.94
CA ALA A 584 -8.01 -15.96 36.89
C ALA A 584 -6.61 -16.55 36.60
N THR A 585 -6.54 -17.78 36.12
CA THR A 585 -5.31 -18.35 35.54
C THR A 585 -5.24 -18.04 34.06
N LEU A 586 -4.05 -18.20 33.48
CA LEU A 586 -3.84 -18.05 32.06
C LEU A 586 -3.32 -19.32 31.42
N THR A 587 -3.85 -19.67 30.27
CA THR A 587 -3.34 -20.78 29.46
C THR A 587 -2.49 -20.23 28.36
N ILE A 588 -1.22 -20.64 28.33
CA ILE A 588 -0.28 -20.27 27.25
C ILE A 588 -0.16 -21.46 26.31
N THR A 589 -0.38 -21.22 25.05
CA THR A 589 -0.16 -22.19 23.98
C THR A 589 1.08 -21.78 23.18
N GLY A 590 1.98 -22.72 22.95
CA GLY A 590 3.21 -22.50 22.20
C GLY A 590 3.54 -23.63 21.23
N VAL A 591 4.22 -23.32 20.16
CA VAL A 591 4.76 -24.27 19.18
C VAL A 591 6.27 -24.35 19.37
N ALA A 592 6.86 -25.54 19.24
CA ALA A 592 8.30 -25.75 19.42
C ALA A 592 9.11 -24.78 18.52
N HIS A 593 10.06 -24.11 19.13
CA HIS A 593 10.99 -23.21 18.48
C HIS A 593 12.36 -23.87 18.36
N ASP A 594 12.90 -23.86 17.16
CA ASP A 594 14.23 -24.38 16.86
C ASP A 594 15.14 -23.22 16.45
N PRO A 595 16.03 -22.73 17.33
CA PRO A 595 16.93 -21.64 16.99
C PRO A 595 17.94 -21.98 15.88
N ASP A 596 18.28 -23.26 15.71
CA ASP A 596 19.26 -23.70 14.72
C ASP A 596 18.69 -23.69 13.27
N LYS A 597 17.36 -23.60 13.14
CA LYS A 597 16.72 -23.56 11.83
C LYS A 597 17.18 -22.38 10.96
N PHE A 598 17.47 -21.23 11.56
CA PHE A 598 17.82 -20.00 10.83
C PHE A 598 19.14 -20.15 10.05
N ALA A 599 20.17 -20.67 10.72
CA ALA A 599 21.44 -20.94 10.06
C ALA A 599 21.30 -21.98 8.93
N ARG A 600 20.50 -23.02 9.15
CA ARG A 600 20.24 -24.07 8.16
C ARG A 600 19.44 -23.54 6.96
N ILE A 601 18.53 -22.60 7.18
CA ILE A 601 17.79 -21.95 6.10
C ILE A 601 18.72 -21.07 5.25
N ASP A 602 19.60 -20.30 5.90
CA ASP A 602 20.44 -19.32 5.22
C ASP A 602 21.62 -19.95 4.48
N THR A 603 22.25 -20.97 5.07
CA THR A 603 23.48 -21.57 4.52
C THR A 603 23.31 -23.00 4.01
N GLY A 604 22.19 -23.65 4.34
CA GLY A 604 21.99 -25.08 4.05
C GLY A 604 22.94 -26.02 4.81
N ALA A 605 23.80 -25.49 5.69
CA ALA A 605 24.78 -26.25 6.47
C ALA A 605 24.30 -26.42 7.93
N ILE A 606 24.63 -27.56 8.54
CA ILE A 606 24.48 -27.75 9.98
C ILE A 606 25.70 -27.09 10.63
N ILE A 607 25.48 -25.98 11.31
CA ILE A 607 26.52 -25.29 12.08
C ILE A 607 26.38 -25.67 13.53
N ASP A 608 27.52 -25.94 14.18
CA ASP A 608 27.57 -26.19 15.63
C ASP A 608 26.84 -25.09 16.41
N GLN A 609 26.12 -25.55 17.42
CA GLN A 609 25.26 -24.72 18.28
C GLN A 609 26.00 -23.50 18.82
N ARG A 610 25.65 -22.34 18.29
CA ARG A 610 26.06 -21.05 18.86
C ARG A 610 24.89 -20.49 19.66
N PRO A 611 25.18 -19.77 20.77
CA PRO A 611 24.11 -19.08 21.50
C PRO A 611 23.37 -18.11 20.57
N VAL A 612 22.05 -18.23 20.55
CA VAL A 612 21.14 -17.50 19.64
C VAL A 612 20.87 -16.11 20.16
N SER A 613 21.85 -15.34 20.52
CA SER A 613 21.69 -13.93 20.83
C SER A 613 22.52 -13.08 19.88
N VAL A 614 21.87 -12.40 18.99
CA VAL A 614 22.47 -11.39 18.09
C VAL A 614 22.44 -10.01 18.74
N LEU A 615 21.68 -9.85 19.82
CA LEU A 615 21.57 -8.58 20.55
C LEU A 615 22.37 -8.63 21.85
N PRO A 616 23.28 -7.69 22.10
CA PRO A 616 23.92 -7.60 23.41
C PRO A 616 22.85 -7.36 24.48
N ALA A 617 22.63 -8.34 25.35
CA ALA A 617 21.86 -8.15 26.56
C ALA A 617 22.70 -7.23 27.47
N GLY A 618 22.58 -5.94 27.26
CA GLY A 618 23.22 -4.91 28.09
C GLY A 618 22.17 -4.24 28.94
N ASN A 619 22.51 -3.98 30.21
CA ASN A 619 21.78 -3.02 31.01
C ASN A 619 21.74 -1.69 30.27
N GLN A 620 20.55 -1.14 30.10
CA GLN A 620 20.41 0.20 29.62
C GLN A 620 20.52 1.14 30.82
N SER A 621 21.49 2.05 30.79
CA SER A 621 21.61 3.11 31.80
C SER A 621 20.49 4.13 31.63
N PRO A 622 19.96 4.69 32.72
CA PRO A 622 19.01 5.79 32.65
C PRO A 622 19.71 7.05 32.10
N PRO A 623 18.95 7.97 31.49
CA PRO A 623 19.50 9.29 31.11
C PRO A 623 19.91 10.10 32.34
N ASP A 624 20.95 10.91 32.16
CA ASP A 624 21.40 11.89 33.16
C ASP A 624 21.10 13.30 32.65
N ASP A 625 21.26 14.30 33.55
CA ASP A 625 21.15 15.73 33.24
C ASP A 625 19.80 16.13 32.61
N ILE A 626 18.69 15.65 33.18
CA ILE A 626 17.37 16.04 32.71
C ILE A 626 17.08 17.48 33.15
N VAL A 627 17.11 18.41 32.20
CA VAL A 627 16.93 19.84 32.42
C VAL A 627 15.63 20.32 31.84
N ILE A 628 14.84 21.01 32.68
CA ILE A 628 13.59 21.67 32.23
C ILE A 628 13.89 23.15 32.04
N THR A 629 13.60 23.68 30.89
CA THR A 629 13.64 25.10 30.55
C THR A 629 12.32 25.58 29.99
N SER A 630 12.05 26.85 29.99
CA SER A 630 10.93 27.44 29.26
C SER A 630 11.39 28.56 28.36
N ARG A 631 10.74 28.71 27.24
CA ARG A 631 10.94 29.82 26.30
C ARG A 631 9.62 30.34 25.79
N SER A 632 9.55 31.65 25.59
CA SER A 632 8.41 32.26 24.87
C SER A 632 8.65 32.18 23.38
N VAL A 633 7.75 31.58 22.67
CA VAL A 633 7.72 31.54 21.20
C VAL A 633 6.56 32.39 20.72
N VAL A 634 6.84 33.35 19.85
CA VAL A 634 5.79 34.15 19.22
C VAL A 634 5.29 33.40 18.00
N ASN A 635 4.05 32.93 18.06
CA ASN A 635 3.36 32.29 16.96
C ASN A 635 2.18 33.16 16.54
N GLN A 636 2.17 33.67 15.34
CA GLN A 636 1.14 34.56 14.78
C GLN A 636 0.83 35.79 15.67
N GLY A 637 1.86 36.36 16.29
CA GLY A 637 1.72 37.56 17.14
C GLY A 637 1.27 37.27 18.59
N ILE A 638 1.12 36.00 18.95
CA ILE A 638 0.78 35.56 20.31
C ILE A 638 2.01 34.93 20.95
N SER A 639 2.40 35.38 22.14
CA SER A 639 3.45 34.75 22.91
C SER A 639 2.92 33.48 23.57
N VAL A 640 3.50 32.33 23.17
CA VAL A 640 3.19 31.02 23.71
C VAL A 640 4.39 30.51 24.49
N GLU A 641 4.20 30.28 25.79
CA GLU A 641 5.21 29.66 26.62
C GLU A 641 5.33 28.18 26.30
N THR A 642 6.56 27.76 26.04
CA THR A 642 6.89 26.37 25.67
C THR A 642 7.89 25.83 26.68
N MET A 643 7.56 24.72 27.33
CA MET A 643 8.50 23.94 28.12
C MET A 643 9.38 23.13 27.18
N GLN A 644 10.67 23.25 27.36
CA GLN A 644 11.66 22.44 26.67
C GLN A 644 12.39 21.58 27.69
N VAL A 645 12.51 20.32 27.41
CA VAL A 645 13.20 19.33 28.25
C VAL A 645 14.31 18.71 27.44
N ASN A 646 15.50 18.69 28.02
CA ASN A 646 16.69 18.10 27.42
C ASN A 646 17.35 17.14 28.39
N TRP A 647 18.05 16.14 27.91
CA TRP A 647 18.85 15.19 28.68
C TRP A 647 20.08 14.75 27.91
N SER A 648 21.04 14.15 28.62
CA SER A 648 22.24 13.62 27.99
C SER A 648 21.97 12.31 27.26
N ALA A 649 22.55 12.13 26.05
CA ALA A 649 22.46 10.91 25.30
C ALA A 649 23.09 9.73 26.03
N VAL A 650 22.41 8.60 26.04
CA VAL A 650 22.87 7.38 26.72
C VAL A 650 23.42 6.40 25.68
N SER A 651 24.60 5.85 25.95
CA SER A 651 25.22 4.87 25.07
C SER A 651 24.32 3.64 24.92
N GLY A 652 24.10 3.18 23.68
CA GLY A 652 23.27 2.02 23.37
C GLY A 652 21.76 2.30 23.36
N ALA A 653 21.33 3.50 23.73
CA ALA A 653 19.93 3.87 23.63
C ALA A 653 19.56 4.17 22.17
N ILE A 654 18.45 3.62 21.72
CA ILE A 654 17.86 3.90 20.42
C ILE A 654 16.60 4.76 20.53
N ALA A 655 16.03 4.81 21.70
CA ALA A 655 14.82 5.58 21.97
C ALA A 655 14.74 6.00 23.43
N TYR A 656 13.88 6.97 23.68
CA TYR A 656 13.55 7.44 25.01
C TYR A 656 12.05 7.49 25.18
N GLU A 657 11.59 7.13 26.36
CA GLU A 657 10.24 7.39 26.84
C GLU A 657 10.29 8.45 27.92
N ALA A 658 9.50 9.48 27.76
CA ALA A 658 9.41 10.57 28.68
C ALA A 658 7.99 10.75 29.20
N GLN A 659 7.87 11.21 30.40
CA GLN A 659 6.62 11.61 31.02
C GLN A 659 6.82 12.90 31.81
N TRP A 660 5.81 13.72 31.81
CA TRP A 660 5.83 14.94 32.62
C TRP A 660 4.53 15.07 33.40
N ARG A 661 4.58 15.82 34.47
CA ARG A 661 3.41 16.21 35.25
C ARG A 661 3.52 17.64 35.74
N ARG A 662 2.36 18.28 35.93
CA ARG A 662 2.23 19.59 36.53
C ARG A 662 1.66 19.44 37.93
N ASN A 663 2.29 20.09 38.91
CA ASN A 663 1.92 20.02 40.33
C ASN A 663 1.90 18.54 40.80
N ASP A 664 0.81 18.16 41.44
CA ASP A 664 0.57 16.78 41.90
C ASP A 664 -0.39 15.99 40.97
N GLY A 665 -0.52 16.44 39.70
CA GLY A 665 -1.35 15.81 38.69
C GLY A 665 -0.81 14.48 38.18
N ASN A 666 -1.59 13.83 37.31
CA ASN A 666 -1.21 12.59 36.68
C ASN A 666 -0.04 12.77 35.70
N TRP A 667 0.73 11.68 35.49
CA TRP A 667 1.77 11.63 34.49
C TRP A 667 1.18 11.64 33.09
N ILE A 668 1.68 12.56 32.26
CA ILE A 668 1.32 12.69 30.85
C ILE A 668 2.45 12.09 30.03
N ASN A 669 2.12 11.15 29.19
CA ASN A 669 3.09 10.49 28.32
C ASN A 669 3.48 11.42 27.16
N VAL A 670 4.78 11.47 26.89
CA VAL A 670 5.32 12.02 25.66
C VAL A 670 5.47 10.87 24.67
N PRO A 671 5.08 11.03 23.42
CA PRO A 671 5.30 9.99 22.39
C PRO A 671 6.76 9.55 22.42
N ARG A 672 6.99 8.24 22.43
CA ARG A 672 8.32 7.66 22.37
C ARG A 672 9.08 8.26 21.20
N ASN A 673 10.25 8.79 21.46
CA ASN A 673 11.10 9.39 20.47
C ASN A 673 12.55 8.96 20.70
N SER A 674 13.40 9.37 19.84
CA SER A 674 14.82 9.04 19.84
C SER A 674 15.70 10.28 19.97
N THR A 675 15.06 11.46 20.02
CA THR A 675 15.76 12.69 20.36
C THR A 675 16.01 12.74 21.86
N THR A 676 17.03 13.45 22.26
CA THR A 676 17.36 13.71 23.67
C THR A 676 16.63 14.94 24.19
N SER A 677 15.49 15.27 23.58
CA SER A 677 14.68 16.41 23.97
C SER A 677 13.24 16.28 23.53
N PHE A 678 12.34 16.98 24.21
CA PHE A 678 10.99 17.24 23.74
C PHE A 678 10.52 18.61 24.16
N GLU A 679 9.48 19.09 23.49
CA GLU A 679 8.87 20.38 23.79
C GLU A 679 7.37 20.23 24.03
N VAL A 680 6.84 21.01 24.96
CA VAL A 680 5.40 21.13 25.23
C VAL A 680 5.03 22.60 25.14
N SER A 681 4.28 22.95 24.09
CA SER A 681 3.82 24.33 23.88
C SER A 681 2.53 24.62 24.63
N GLY A 682 2.33 25.86 25.02
CA GLY A 682 1.12 26.33 25.70
C GLY A 682 1.01 25.91 27.16
N ILE A 683 2.12 25.75 27.83
CA ILE A 683 2.15 25.33 29.24
C ILE A 683 1.49 26.36 30.17
N TYR A 684 0.83 25.84 31.20
CA TYR A 684 0.26 26.66 32.29
C TYR A 684 1.31 26.90 33.38
N ALA A 685 1.17 27.98 34.14
CA ALA A 685 1.98 28.23 35.29
C ALA A 685 1.84 27.12 36.34
N GLY A 686 2.94 26.61 36.86
CA GLY A 686 2.95 25.54 37.85
C GLY A 686 4.33 24.90 38.04
N ARG A 687 4.38 23.93 38.95
CA ARG A 687 5.57 23.10 39.17
C ARG A 687 5.56 21.93 38.20
N TYR A 688 6.66 21.74 37.49
CA TYR A 688 6.82 20.68 36.50
C TYR A 688 7.88 19.70 36.94
N LEU A 689 7.57 18.42 36.80
CA LEU A 689 8.47 17.32 37.04
C LEU A 689 8.45 16.41 35.81
N VAL A 690 9.62 16.01 35.38
CA VAL A 690 9.80 15.17 34.21
C VAL A 690 10.55 13.91 34.62
N ARG A 691 10.20 12.78 33.99
CA ARG A 691 10.99 11.56 34.09
C ARG A 691 11.20 10.97 32.70
N VAL A 692 12.40 10.42 32.50
CA VAL A 692 12.83 9.86 31.22
C VAL A 692 13.49 8.52 31.44
N ARG A 693 13.26 7.56 30.55
CA ARG A 693 14.01 6.32 30.49
C ARG A 693 14.52 6.05 29.09
N ALA A 694 15.69 5.45 29.01
CA ALA A 694 16.31 5.07 27.76
C ALA A 694 15.93 3.63 27.39
N ILE A 695 15.87 3.35 26.12
CA ILE A 695 15.54 2.03 25.56
C ILE A 695 16.61 1.67 24.54
N ASN A 696 17.16 0.48 24.65
CA ASN A 696 18.17 -0.02 23.72
C ASN A 696 17.56 -0.80 22.53
N ALA A 697 18.41 -1.23 21.61
CA ALA A 697 18.00 -2.01 20.44
C ALA A 697 17.34 -3.37 20.78
N ALA A 698 17.51 -3.86 21.98
CA ALA A 698 16.86 -5.07 22.48
C ALA A 698 15.52 -4.79 23.18
N GLU A 699 14.95 -3.59 23.04
CA GLU A 699 13.75 -3.11 23.73
C GLU A 699 13.85 -3.17 25.28
N ILE A 700 15.07 -3.21 25.81
CA ILE A 700 15.28 -3.16 27.26
C ILE A 700 15.25 -1.70 27.67
N SER A 701 14.34 -1.33 28.55
CA SER A 701 14.23 -0.01 29.11
C SER A 701 15.07 0.13 30.38
N SER A 702 15.69 1.28 30.54
CA SER A 702 16.35 1.67 31.80
C SER A 702 15.31 1.92 32.91
N GLY A 703 15.79 2.08 34.13
CA GLY A 703 15.02 2.74 35.19
C GLY A 703 14.65 4.18 34.80
N TRP A 704 13.61 4.72 35.44
CA TRP A 704 13.24 6.12 35.25
C TRP A 704 14.26 7.03 35.96
N ALA A 705 14.82 8.01 35.22
CA ALA A 705 15.52 9.14 35.77
C ALA A 705 14.54 10.31 35.91
N TYR A 706 14.72 11.12 36.93
CA TYR A 706 13.84 12.24 37.24
C TYR A 706 14.61 13.58 37.13
N SER A 707 13.94 14.59 36.59
CA SER A 707 14.47 15.97 36.66
C SER A 707 14.33 16.52 38.06
N GLU A 708 15.00 17.64 38.32
CA GLU A 708 14.58 18.50 39.40
C GLU A 708 13.20 19.10 39.11
N GLU A 709 12.41 19.34 40.18
CA GLU A 709 11.11 20.01 40.01
C GLU A 709 11.34 21.49 39.67
N LYS A 710 10.76 21.95 38.57
CA LYS A 710 10.93 23.33 38.07
C LYS A 710 9.61 24.07 38.05
N THR A 711 9.57 25.23 38.72
CA THR A 711 8.41 26.12 38.57
C THR A 711 8.56 26.93 37.30
N LEU A 712 7.61 26.79 36.40
CA LEU A 712 7.55 27.51 35.13
C LEU A 712 6.42 28.52 35.15
N THR A 713 6.71 29.69 34.57
CA THR A 713 5.70 30.72 34.29
C THR A 713 5.05 30.36 32.95
N GLY A 714 3.79 30.02 32.97
CA GLY A 714 3.03 29.71 31.79
C GLY A 714 1.69 30.45 31.82
N LYS A 715 0.78 29.95 31.02
CA LYS A 715 -0.60 30.46 31.00
C LYS A 715 -1.21 30.30 32.41
N VAL A 716 -1.80 31.36 32.94
CA VAL A 716 -2.40 31.33 34.27
C VAL A 716 -3.90 31.11 34.16
N GLY A 717 -4.40 30.07 34.83
CA GLY A 717 -5.83 29.71 34.84
C GLY A 717 -6.22 28.68 33.79
N GLU A 718 -7.50 28.33 33.78
CA GLU A 718 -8.11 27.50 32.77
C GLU A 718 -8.27 28.29 31.48
N PRO A 719 -8.46 27.61 30.28
CA PRO A 719 -8.83 28.31 29.08
C PRO A 719 -10.06 29.21 29.31
N LEU A 720 -10.05 30.39 28.73
CA LEU A 720 -11.20 31.29 28.84
C LEU A 720 -12.38 30.71 28.06
N ALA A 721 -13.59 30.89 28.57
CA ALA A 721 -14.79 30.48 27.85
C ALA A 721 -14.92 31.24 26.52
N PRO A 722 -15.51 30.62 25.49
CA PRO A 722 -15.83 31.30 24.25
C PRO A 722 -16.62 32.57 24.46
N LEU A 723 -16.41 33.56 23.61
CA LEU A 723 -17.07 34.85 23.66
C LEU A 723 -18.22 34.91 22.62
N ALA A 724 -19.14 35.85 22.84
CA ALA A 724 -20.16 36.20 21.87
C ALA A 724 -20.95 35.00 21.29
N LEU A 725 -21.28 34.04 22.16
CA LEU A 725 -22.15 32.93 21.73
C LEU A 725 -23.47 33.50 21.25
N ALA A 726 -23.83 33.27 20.02
CA ALA A 726 -25.04 33.76 19.39
C ALA A 726 -25.66 32.66 18.54
N THR A 727 -26.96 32.72 18.38
CA THR A 727 -27.75 31.87 17.52
C THR A 727 -28.43 32.66 16.43
N ARG A 728 -28.57 32.07 15.27
CA ARG A 728 -29.32 32.64 14.15
C ARG A 728 -30.30 31.58 13.66
N SER A 729 -31.56 32.02 13.55
CA SER A 729 -32.59 31.16 12.96
C SER A 729 -32.27 30.89 11.49
N LEU A 730 -32.42 29.65 11.09
CA LEU A 730 -32.36 29.19 9.71
C LEU A 730 -33.66 28.44 9.41
N VAL A 731 -33.95 28.35 8.14
CA VAL A 731 -35.04 27.49 7.66
C VAL A 731 -34.64 26.03 7.97
N HIS A 732 -35.46 25.36 8.77
CA HIS A 732 -35.18 24.00 9.30
C HIS A 732 -33.89 23.86 10.09
N GLY A 733 -33.39 24.92 10.70
CA GLY A 733 -32.14 24.83 11.43
C GLY A 733 -31.87 26.01 12.34
N VAL A 734 -30.77 25.88 13.07
CA VAL A 734 -30.20 26.95 13.90
C VAL A 734 -28.69 26.99 13.65
N GLN A 735 -28.20 28.15 13.32
CA GLN A 735 -26.76 28.40 13.30
C GLN A 735 -26.31 28.88 14.67
N VAL A 736 -25.34 28.22 15.24
CA VAL A 736 -24.69 28.62 16.50
C VAL A 736 -23.33 29.17 16.14
N SER A 737 -22.95 30.33 16.64
CA SER A 737 -21.68 30.99 16.38
C SER A 737 -21.07 31.55 17.65
N TRP A 738 -19.74 31.60 17.70
CA TRP A 738 -18.99 32.09 18.87
C TRP A 738 -17.68 32.72 18.39
N GLU A 739 -17.03 33.45 19.29
CA GLU A 739 -15.71 34.03 19.07
C GLU A 739 -14.70 33.44 20.07
N PHE A 740 -13.48 33.36 19.62
CA PHE A 740 -12.38 32.91 20.47
C PHE A 740 -11.84 34.09 21.30
N PRO A 741 -11.62 33.90 22.60
CA PRO A 741 -10.96 34.92 23.42
C PRO A 741 -9.51 35.11 23.00
N THR A 742 -8.95 36.27 23.29
CA THR A 742 -7.52 36.56 23.04
C THR A 742 -6.66 35.56 23.80
N GLY A 743 -5.69 34.95 23.10
CA GLY A 743 -4.78 33.98 23.70
C GLY A 743 -5.26 32.52 23.63
N SER A 744 -6.33 32.23 22.91
CA SER A 744 -6.87 30.85 22.72
C SER A 744 -6.35 30.13 21.48
N GLY A 745 -5.19 30.54 20.95
CA GLY A 745 -4.59 29.91 19.76
C GLY A 745 -4.12 28.46 19.96
N ASP A 746 -4.10 27.99 21.19
CA ASP A 746 -3.83 26.61 21.59
C ASP A 746 -5.09 25.73 21.69
N THR A 747 -6.25 26.26 21.34
CA THR A 747 -7.49 25.51 21.33
C THR A 747 -7.40 24.34 20.34
N LEU A 748 -7.82 23.16 20.77
CA LEU A 748 -7.95 21.97 19.93
C LEU A 748 -9.32 21.95 19.25
N ARG A 749 -10.38 22.12 20.05
CA ARG A 749 -11.77 22.08 19.58
C ARG A 749 -12.68 22.92 20.47
N THR A 750 -13.82 23.25 19.94
CA THR A 750 -14.96 23.79 20.68
C THR A 750 -16.01 22.70 20.83
N GLU A 751 -16.38 22.35 22.03
CA GLU A 751 -17.46 21.42 22.33
C GLU A 751 -18.79 22.17 22.43
N LEU A 752 -19.80 21.64 21.75
CA LEU A 752 -21.15 22.20 21.74
C LEU A 752 -22.09 21.24 22.43
N GLN A 753 -22.97 21.80 23.25
CA GLN A 753 -24.10 21.10 23.85
C GLN A 753 -25.40 21.85 23.62
N TYR A 754 -26.48 21.12 23.55
CA TYR A 754 -27.84 21.68 23.51
C TYR A 754 -28.75 21.06 24.57
N SER A 755 -29.77 21.76 24.95
CA SER A 755 -30.83 21.29 25.82
C SER A 755 -32.20 21.70 25.26
N LYS A 756 -33.18 20.87 25.51
CA LYS A 756 -34.59 21.19 25.22
C LYS A 756 -35.24 22.08 26.29
N ASN A 757 -34.59 22.22 27.43
CA ASN A 757 -35.12 22.96 28.58
C ASN A 757 -34.35 24.28 28.77
N GLN A 758 -35.08 25.33 29.10
CA GLN A 758 -34.52 26.66 29.30
C GLN A 758 -33.50 26.73 30.45
N ASP A 759 -33.65 25.90 31.47
CA ASP A 759 -32.73 25.80 32.60
C ASP A 759 -31.46 24.98 32.23
N GLY A 760 -31.37 24.48 31.01
CA GLY A 760 -30.25 23.66 30.56
C GLY A 760 -30.20 22.27 31.17
N SER A 761 -31.25 21.79 31.80
CA SER A 761 -31.32 20.44 32.33
C SER A 761 -31.28 19.39 31.23
N ALA A 762 -30.68 18.24 31.50
CA ALA A 762 -30.41 17.15 30.53
C ALA A 762 -29.68 17.61 29.27
N PRO A 763 -28.46 18.20 29.38
CA PRO A 763 -27.68 18.64 28.23
C PRO A 763 -27.26 17.44 27.39
N MET A 764 -27.34 17.58 26.07
CA MET A 764 -26.90 16.57 25.11
C MET A 764 -25.73 17.12 24.30
N PRO A 765 -24.70 16.31 24.02
CA PRO A 765 -23.66 16.72 23.13
C PRO A 765 -24.20 16.91 21.71
N LEU A 766 -23.81 17.99 21.06
CA LEU A 766 -24.24 18.32 19.70
C LEU A 766 -23.14 18.04 18.67
N SER A 767 -21.97 18.61 18.91
CA SER A 767 -20.82 18.44 18.02
C SER A 767 -19.55 18.97 18.65
N ASP A 768 -18.43 18.51 18.13
CA ASP A 768 -17.11 19.06 18.38
C ASP A 768 -16.61 19.76 17.12
N VAL A 769 -16.33 21.04 17.21
CA VAL A 769 -15.83 21.85 16.08
C VAL A 769 -14.34 22.11 16.28
N ALA A 770 -13.54 21.62 15.35
CA ALA A 770 -12.09 21.83 15.38
C ALA A 770 -11.73 23.32 15.23
N TYR A 771 -10.72 23.78 15.98
CA TYR A 771 -10.16 25.11 15.80
C TYR A 771 -9.57 25.26 14.38
N PRO A 772 -9.77 26.39 13.65
CA PRO A 772 -10.36 27.65 14.06
C PRO A 772 -11.86 27.85 13.71
N GLY A 773 -12.63 26.76 13.60
CA GLY A 773 -14.07 26.86 13.31
C GLY A 773 -14.83 27.64 14.39
N LYS A 774 -15.66 28.59 13.98
CA LYS A 774 -16.39 29.51 14.85
C LYS A 774 -17.90 29.37 14.78
N SER A 775 -18.40 28.44 14.03
CA SER A 775 -19.84 28.23 13.87
C SER A 775 -20.18 26.79 13.56
N TYR A 776 -21.38 26.41 13.89
CA TYR A 776 -21.99 25.13 13.60
C TYR A 776 -23.44 25.32 13.19
N GLN A 777 -23.91 24.54 12.22
CA GLN A 777 -25.32 24.59 11.81
C GLN A 777 -25.98 23.26 12.14
N GLN A 778 -26.97 23.33 13.02
CA GLN A 778 -27.83 22.19 13.30
C GLN A 778 -29.04 22.27 12.36
N MET A 779 -29.10 21.37 11.40
CA MET A 779 -30.16 21.29 10.40
C MET A 779 -31.10 20.12 10.69
N GLY A 780 -32.26 20.09 10.01
CA GLY A 780 -33.26 19.03 10.18
C GLY A 780 -34.20 19.25 11.36
N LEU A 781 -34.32 20.47 11.83
CA LEU A 781 -35.23 20.85 12.89
C LEU A 781 -36.64 21.17 12.33
N SER A 782 -37.69 20.86 13.09
CA SER A 782 -39.03 21.28 12.75
C SER A 782 -39.16 22.79 12.88
N MET A 783 -40.09 23.40 12.13
CA MET A 783 -40.43 24.82 12.17
C MET A 783 -40.73 25.23 13.61
N GLY A 784 -40.14 26.33 14.09
CA GLY A 784 -40.31 26.83 15.43
C GLY A 784 -39.70 25.96 16.55
N ALA A 785 -38.90 24.96 16.24
CA ALA A 785 -38.22 24.15 17.26
C ALA A 785 -37.22 24.98 18.04
N GLU A 786 -37.36 25.01 19.36
CA GLU A 786 -36.52 25.77 20.28
C GLU A 786 -35.52 24.86 21.00
N PHE A 787 -34.28 25.32 21.11
CA PHE A 787 -33.23 24.69 21.89
C PHE A 787 -32.32 25.74 22.53
N TRP A 788 -31.65 25.35 23.60
CA TRP A 788 -30.66 26.19 24.29
C TRP A 788 -29.30 25.58 24.03
N TYR A 789 -28.33 26.41 23.69
CA TYR A 789 -26.99 26.03 23.29
C TYR A 789 -25.95 26.61 24.22
N ARG A 790 -24.88 25.85 24.49
CA ARG A 790 -23.70 26.35 25.16
C ARG A 790 -22.47 25.74 24.53
N VAL A 791 -21.37 26.43 24.69
CA VAL A 791 -20.05 25.96 24.14
C VAL A 791 -18.98 26.12 25.17
N ARG A 792 -17.92 25.33 25.04
CA ARG A 792 -16.67 25.49 25.78
C ARG A 792 -15.48 25.20 24.88
N LEU A 793 -14.30 25.69 25.23
CA LEU A 793 -13.04 25.38 24.56
C LEU A 793 -12.34 24.24 25.27
N VAL A 794 -11.70 23.40 24.48
CA VAL A 794 -10.77 22.40 24.97
C VAL A 794 -9.43 22.69 24.28
N ASP A 795 -8.39 22.90 25.06
CA ASP A 795 -7.07 23.14 24.53
C ASP A 795 -6.35 21.85 24.09
N ARG A 796 -5.18 21.96 23.47
CA ARG A 796 -4.40 20.81 23.00
C ARG A 796 -3.84 19.94 24.12
N LEU A 797 -3.89 20.42 25.35
CA LEU A 797 -3.49 19.66 26.53
C LEU A 797 -4.67 18.98 27.23
N GLY A 798 -5.90 19.17 26.70
CA GLY A 798 -7.12 18.61 27.26
C GLY A 798 -7.72 19.38 28.42
N ASN A 799 -7.25 20.63 28.71
CA ASN A 799 -7.91 21.46 29.71
C ASN A 799 -9.18 22.06 29.09
N GLU A 800 -10.23 22.07 29.89
CA GLU A 800 -11.55 22.53 29.50
C GLU A 800 -11.81 23.94 30.07
N SER A 801 -12.36 24.81 29.25
CA SER A 801 -12.86 26.10 29.75
C SER A 801 -14.19 25.92 30.50
N PRO A 802 -14.59 26.87 31.31
CA PRO A 802 -15.99 26.94 31.75
C PRO A 802 -16.93 26.99 30.53
N TRP A 803 -18.11 26.41 30.69
CA TRP A 803 -19.16 26.54 29.71
C TRP A 803 -19.66 27.96 29.62
N THR A 804 -20.02 28.41 28.43
CA THR A 804 -20.79 29.65 28.26
C THR A 804 -22.19 29.53 28.93
N GLY A 805 -22.84 30.64 29.16
CA GLY A 805 -24.28 30.64 29.48
C GLY A 805 -25.07 30.00 28.33
N TRP A 806 -26.25 29.51 28.66
CA TRP A 806 -27.18 28.98 27.69
C TRP A 806 -27.80 30.11 26.84
N VAL A 807 -27.78 29.93 25.51
CA VAL A 807 -28.37 30.87 24.55
C VAL A 807 -29.46 30.15 23.77
N GLN A 808 -30.64 30.73 23.73
CA GLN A 808 -31.78 30.22 22.99
C GLN A 808 -31.53 30.33 21.50
N GLY A 809 -31.83 29.27 20.75
CA GLY A 809 -31.89 29.25 19.30
C GLY A 809 -33.18 28.58 18.85
N MET A 810 -33.87 29.19 17.91
CA MET A 810 -35.12 28.68 17.37
C MET A 810 -34.99 28.55 15.85
N ALA A 811 -35.42 27.44 15.28
CA ALA A 811 -35.58 27.33 13.84
C ALA A 811 -36.68 28.31 13.38
N SER A 812 -36.47 28.96 12.23
CA SER A 812 -37.44 29.96 11.75
C SER A 812 -38.86 29.39 11.73
N ASP A 813 -39.79 30.16 12.29
CA ASP A 813 -41.23 29.92 12.29
C ASP A 813 -41.97 30.89 11.37
N ASN A 814 -41.21 31.80 10.71
CA ASN A 814 -41.77 32.82 9.87
C ASN A 814 -42.10 32.28 8.47
N PHE A 815 -43.37 32.21 8.16
CA PHE A 815 -43.85 31.78 6.85
C PHE A 815 -43.42 32.74 5.73
N ASP A 816 -43.15 34.00 6.06
CA ASP A 816 -42.75 35.05 5.10
C ASP A 816 -41.28 34.87 4.67
N ASP A 817 -40.40 34.34 5.51
CA ASP A 817 -39.04 33.98 5.14
C ASP A 817 -39.01 32.87 4.05
N TYR A 818 -40.06 32.06 4.01
CA TYR A 818 -40.30 31.08 2.95
C TYR A 818 -40.90 31.71 1.69
N TYR A 819 -41.66 32.81 1.86
CA TYR A 819 -42.43 33.46 0.79
C TYR A 819 -41.63 34.60 0.10
N GLU A 820 -40.79 35.37 0.83
CA GLU A 820 -39.98 36.44 0.24
C GLU A 820 -38.95 35.93 -0.78
N ASN A 821 -38.32 34.79 -0.52
CA ASN A 821 -37.46 34.12 -1.53
C ASN A 821 -38.24 33.61 -2.75
N LEU A 822 -39.56 33.43 -2.62
CA LEU A 822 -40.42 32.97 -3.71
C LEU A 822 -40.98 34.10 -4.55
N THR A 823 -41.16 35.29 -3.95
CA THR A 823 -41.92 36.38 -4.56
C THR A 823 -41.07 37.32 -5.43
N ASP A 824 -39.80 37.45 -5.17
CA ASP A 824 -38.88 38.23 -6.01
C ASP A 824 -38.52 37.55 -7.33
N ALA A 825 -38.70 36.24 -7.40
CA ALA A 825 -38.49 35.48 -8.64
C ALA A 825 -39.75 35.45 -9.55
N ILE A 826 -40.90 35.91 -9.09
CA ILE A 826 -42.19 35.82 -9.83
C ILE A 826 -42.57 37.12 -10.54
N LYS A 827 -41.86 38.21 -10.33
CA LYS A 827 -42.25 39.56 -10.84
C LYS A 827 -41.91 39.85 -12.29
N ASP A 828 -41.29 38.96 -13.02
CA ASP A 828 -41.03 39.17 -14.42
C ASP A 828 -41.77 38.12 -15.27
N THR A 829 -42.91 38.50 -15.83
CA THR A 829 -43.87 37.61 -16.53
C THR A 829 -43.24 36.94 -17.77
N ALA A 830 -42.23 37.51 -18.39
CA ALA A 830 -41.46 36.88 -19.48
C ALA A 830 -40.51 35.78 -18.95
N ALA A 831 -39.92 35.99 -17.76
CA ALA A 831 -39.07 34.98 -17.11
C ALA A 831 -39.90 33.82 -16.58
N TRP A 832 -41.16 34.04 -16.20
CA TRP A 832 -42.10 32.98 -15.74
C TRP A 832 -42.53 32.08 -16.91
N GLU A 833 -42.81 32.63 -18.11
CA GLU A 833 -43.14 31.81 -19.27
C GLU A 833 -41.93 30.98 -19.75
N GLU A 834 -40.73 31.59 -19.74
CA GLU A 834 -39.50 30.91 -20.04
C GLU A 834 -39.16 29.87 -18.96
N THR A 835 -39.40 30.18 -17.71
CA THR A 835 -39.21 29.24 -16.58
C THR A 835 -40.19 28.05 -16.68
N GLN A 836 -41.47 28.29 -17.03
CA GLN A 836 -42.45 27.23 -17.25
C GLN A 836 -42.06 26.33 -18.45
N ARG A 837 -41.54 26.93 -19.54
CA ARG A 837 -41.00 26.17 -20.67
C ARG A 837 -39.76 25.35 -20.28
N THR A 838 -38.85 25.97 -19.58
CA THR A 838 -37.62 25.29 -19.06
C THR A 838 -37.95 24.21 -18.05
N ILE A 839 -38.97 24.44 -17.19
CA ILE A 839 -39.47 23.42 -16.25
C ILE A 839 -40.08 22.24 -17.04
N SER A 840 -40.87 22.51 -18.08
CA SER A 840 -41.47 21.44 -18.90
C SER A 840 -40.40 20.62 -19.64
N GLU A 841 -39.41 21.30 -20.25
CA GLU A 841 -38.29 20.68 -20.92
C GLU A 841 -37.40 19.89 -19.95
N THR A 842 -37.21 20.44 -18.73
CA THR A 842 -36.42 19.77 -17.67
C THR A 842 -37.16 18.59 -17.09
N GLN A 843 -38.51 18.71 -16.91
CA GLN A 843 -39.34 17.57 -16.48
C GLN A 843 -39.36 16.43 -17.52
N GLU A 844 -39.33 16.76 -18.80
CA GLU A 844 -39.24 15.78 -19.87
C GLU A 844 -37.85 15.16 -19.91
N GLY A 845 -36.77 15.93 -19.73
CA GLY A 845 -35.40 15.47 -19.57
C GLY A 845 -35.24 14.56 -18.36
N ILE A 846 -35.82 14.94 -17.22
CA ILE A 846 -35.80 14.15 -15.99
C ILE A 846 -36.56 12.82 -16.19
N ARG A 847 -37.73 12.86 -16.87
CA ARG A 847 -38.49 11.64 -17.15
C ARG A 847 -37.72 10.71 -18.09
N ASN A 848 -37.05 11.26 -19.10
CA ASN A 848 -36.20 10.47 -20.00
C ASN A 848 -34.99 9.87 -19.26
N THR A 849 -34.34 10.66 -18.41
CA THR A 849 -33.25 10.17 -17.57
C THR A 849 -33.72 9.12 -16.58
N GLN A 850 -34.92 9.28 -16.03
CA GLN A 850 -35.54 8.30 -15.14
C GLN A 850 -35.80 6.97 -15.85
N GLN A 851 -36.31 7.04 -17.09
CA GLN A 851 -36.51 5.85 -17.93
C GLN A 851 -35.20 5.19 -18.34
N GLU A 852 -34.18 5.97 -18.68
CA GLU A 852 -32.83 5.42 -18.98
C GLU A 852 -32.20 4.78 -17.73
N LEU A 853 -32.46 5.36 -16.55
CA LEU A 853 -31.96 4.84 -15.27
C LEU A 853 -32.68 3.55 -14.86
N GLU A 854 -34.00 3.46 -15.07
CA GLU A 854 -34.76 2.24 -14.86
C GLU A 854 -34.31 1.13 -15.84
N GLN A 855 -34.09 1.48 -17.11
CA GLN A 855 -33.57 0.52 -18.11
C GLN A 855 -32.15 0.06 -17.76
N THR A 856 -31.30 0.98 -17.30
CA THR A 856 -29.93 0.64 -16.87
C THR A 856 -29.92 -0.22 -15.61
N ALA A 857 -30.82 0.10 -14.66
CA ALA A 857 -30.97 -0.71 -13.44
C ALA A 857 -31.52 -2.11 -13.75
N GLU A 858 -32.41 -2.22 -14.70
CA GLU A 858 -32.97 -3.48 -15.16
C GLU A 858 -31.95 -4.31 -15.96
N ALA A 859 -31.11 -3.63 -16.78
CA ALA A 859 -30.01 -4.25 -17.50
C ALA A 859 -28.95 -4.78 -16.53
N LEU A 860 -28.54 -3.99 -15.55
CA LEU A 860 -27.59 -4.39 -14.50
C LEU A 860 -28.13 -5.53 -13.63
N ARG A 861 -29.43 -5.51 -13.32
CA ARG A 861 -30.08 -6.61 -12.60
C ARG A 861 -30.05 -7.89 -13.40
N LYS A 862 -30.33 -7.81 -14.69
CA LYS A 862 -30.30 -8.95 -15.61
C LYS A 862 -28.88 -9.48 -15.78
N GLU A 863 -27.90 -8.58 -15.93
CA GLU A 863 -26.48 -8.95 -16.01
C GLU A 863 -26.01 -9.65 -14.73
N ALA A 864 -26.40 -9.14 -13.56
CA ALA A 864 -26.12 -9.78 -12.27
C ALA A 864 -26.80 -11.15 -12.14
N GLU A 865 -28.04 -11.29 -12.64
CA GLU A 865 -28.74 -12.58 -12.66
C GLU A 865 -28.11 -13.58 -13.64
N ASP A 866 -27.63 -13.09 -14.79
CA ASP A 866 -26.95 -13.93 -15.79
C ASP A 866 -25.57 -14.35 -15.31
N GLN A 867 -24.81 -13.44 -14.66
CA GLN A 867 -23.55 -13.77 -14.01
C GLN A 867 -23.74 -14.76 -12.86
N ALA A 868 -24.78 -14.59 -12.05
CA ALA A 868 -25.13 -15.53 -10.98
C ALA A 868 -25.49 -16.92 -11.52
N LYS A 869 -26.21 -16.98 -12.64
CA LYS A 869 -26.50 -18.25 -13.31
C LYS A 869 -25.24 -18.89 -13.88
N GLN A 870 -24.36 -18.09 -14.49
CA GLN A 870 -23.09 -18.60 -15.03
C GLN A 870 -22.22 -19.17 -13.92
N VAL A 871 -22.05 -18.43 -12.83
CA VAL A 871 -21.26 -18.88 -11.67
C VAL A 871 -21.88 -20.13 -11.03
N SER A 872 -23.22 -20.21 -10.96
CA SER A 872 -23.89 -21.41 -10.48
C SER A 872 -23.65 -22.60 -11.38
N GLN A 873 -23.65 -22.39 -12.70
CA GLN A 873 -23.37 -23.46 -13.68
C GLN A 873 -21.90 -23.89 -13.61
N ASP A 874 -20.97 -22.97 -13.43
CA ASP A 874 -19.55 -23.27 -13.31
C ASP A 874 -19.25 -24.01 -11.99
N ILE A 875 -19.95 -23.65 -10.92
CA ILE A 875 -19.89 -24.37 -9.64
C ILE A 875 -20.46 -25.79 -9.79
N ASP A 876 -21.60 -25.94 -10.46
CA ASP A 876 -22.20 -27.25 -10.70
C ASP A 876 -21.33 -28.11 -11.62
N ALA A 877 -20.70 -27.50 -12.63
CA ALA A 877 -19.75 -28.18 -13.51
C ALA A 877 -18.49 -28.61 -12.75
N SER A 878 -17.94 -27.73 -11.89
CA SER A 878 -16.79 -28.03 -11.04
C SER A 878 -17.12 -29.09 -10.01
N ALA A 879 -18.31 -29.04 -9.40
CA ALA A 879 -18.79 -30.07 -8.46
C ALA A 879 -18.94 -31.42 -9.13
N LYS A 880 -19.50 -31.45 -10.35
CA LYS A 880 -19.61 -32.69 -11.16
C LYS A 880 -18.23 -33.22 -11.57
N SER A 881 -17.30 -32.33 -11.94
CA SER A 881 -15.93 -32.72 -12.28
C SER A 881 -15.19 -33.29 -11.09
N ILE A 882 -15.31 -32.65 -9.93
CA ILE A 882 -14.71 -33.13 -8.67
C ILE A 882 -15.30 -34.46 -8.24
N THR A 883 -16.64 -34.60 -8.35
CA THR A 883 -17.32 -35.87 -8.02
C THR A 883 -16.89 -36.97 -8.99
N ALA A 884 -16.77 -36.67 -10.29
CA ALA A 884 -16.34 -37.63 -11.29
C ALA A 884 -14.86 -38.03 -11.12
N ASP A 885 -13.99 -37.11 -10.74
CA ASP A 885 -12.56 -37.37 -10.46
C ASP A 885 -12.42 -38.22 -9.19
N VAL A 886 -13.21 -37.94 -8.15
CA VAL A 886 -13.26 -38.71 -6.91
C VAL A 886 -13.84 -40.11 -7.17
N ASP A 887 -14.93 -40.24 -7.92
CA ASP A 887 -15.49 -41.53 -8.29
C ASP A 887 -14.56 -42.31 -9.21
N GLY A 888 -13.83 -41.61 -10.13
CA GLY A 888 -12.80 -42.20 -10.97
C GLY A 888 -11.61 -42.72 -10.15
N LYS A 889 -11.15 -41.97 -9.15
CA LYS A 889 -10.09 -42.39 -8.25
C LYS A 889 -10.52 -43.51 -7.30
N ILE A 890 -11.77 -43.48 -6.82
CA ILE A 890 -12.37 -44.58 -6.06
C ILE A 890 -12.49 -45.83 -6.90
N SER A 891 -12.91 -45.70 -8.19
CA SER A 891 -13.00 -46.83 -9.11
C SER A 891 -11.63 -47.40 -9.49
N ALA A 892 -10.61 -46.54 -9.65
CA ALA A 892 -9.24 -46.94 -9.88
C ALA A 892 -8.65 -47.68 -8.67
N VAL A 893 -8.89 -47.14 -7.47
CA VAL A 893 -8.46 -47.75 -6.19
C VAL A 893 -9.19 -49.10 -5.99
N ASN A 894 -10.50 -49.15 -6.27
CA ASN A 894 -11.24 -50.41 -6.18
C ASN A 894 -10.76 -51.45 -7.20
N LYS A 895 -10.35 -51.01 -8.41
CA LYS A 895 -9.76 -51.87 -9.43
C LYS A 895 -8.39 -52.40 -8.95
N THR A 896 -7.53 -51.52 -8.43
CA THR A 896 -6.21 -51.90 -7.87
C THR A 896 -6.38 -52.83 -6.72
N ILE A 897 -7.34 -52.54 -5.79
CA ILE A 897 -7.68 -53.42 -4.67
C ILE A 897 -8.20 -54.78 -5.16
N THR A 898 -9.03 -54.79 -6.22
CA THR A 898 -9.57 -56.05 -6.79
C THR A 898 -8.46 -56.88 -7.46
N ASP A 899 -7.55 -56.18 -8.17
CA ASP A 899 -6.40 -56.81 -8.80
C ASP A 899 -5.37 -57.33 -7.79
N GLU A 900 -5.14 -56.58 -6.69
CA GLU A 900 -4.32 -57.02 -5.54
C GLU A 900 -4.99 -58.14 -4.70
N ILE A 901 -6.31 -58.08 -4.49
CA ILE A 901 -7.06 -59.14 -3.81
C ILE A 901 -6.97 -60.44 -4.59
N THR A 902 -6.91 -60.40 -5.94
CA THR A 902 -6.74 -61.59 -6.76
C THR A 902 -5.34 -62.17 -6.61
N SER A 903 -4.32 -61.35 -6.30
CA SER A 903 -2.93 -61.79 -6.01
C SER A 903 -2.65 -62.09 -4.53
N VAL A 904 -3.53 -61.62 -3.65
CA VAL A 904 -3.37 -61.68 -2.20
C VAL A 904 -4.30 -62.77 -1.54
N ASN A 905 -5.12 -63.49 -2.30
CA ASN A 905 -5.96 -64.54 -1.76
C ASN A 905 -5.17 -65.66 -1.01
N GLU A 906 -3.86 -65.58 -1.03
CA GLU A 906 -2.99 -66.44 -0.19
C GLU A 906 -2.40 -65.75 1.06
N ALA A 907 -2.69 -64.42 1.27
CA ALA A 907 -2.18 -63.65 2.42
C ALA A 907 -3.30 -62.84 3.16
N LEU A 908 -4.51 -63.39 3.27
CA LEU A 908 -5.73 -62.59 3.26
C LEU A 908 -6.33 -62.16 4.64
N ASP A 909 -5.80 -62.33 5.77
CA ASP A 909 -6.56 -62.01 6.98
C ASP A 909 -6.23 -60.68 7.69
N SER A 910 -5.19 -60.00 7.28
CA SER A 910 -4.83 -58.72 7.93
C SER A 910 -4.99 -57.43 7.04
N GLY A 911 -5.06 -57.61 5.69
CA GLY A 911 -5.16 -56.48 4.75
C GLY A 911 -6.57 -55.87 4.59
N LEU A 912 -7.60 -56.73 4.80
CA LEU A 912 -8.99 -56.32 4.56
C LEU A 912 -9.53 -55.26 5.55
N ALA A 913 -9.06 -55.35 6.79
CA ALA A 913 -9.47 -54.38 7.82
C ALA A 913 -8.87 -53.00 7.60
N GLN A 914 -7.68 -52.93 6.97
CA GLN A 914 -6.98 -51.68 6.70
C GLN A 914 -7.52 -50.97 5.45
N ALA A 915 -7.93 -51.75 4.43
CA ALA A 915 -8.55 -51.23 3.21
C ALA A 915 -9.95 -50.62 3.48
N ASN A 916 -10.74 -51.25 4.34
CA ASN A 916 -12.05 -50.69 4.72
C ASN A 916 -11.96 -49.38 5.52
N LYS A 917 -10.89 -49.16 6.27
CA LYS A 917 -10.65 -47.91 6.99
C LYS A 917 -10.33 -46.76 6.05
N GLY A 918 -9.52 -47.00 5.01
CA GLY A 918 -9.19 -45.99 3.98
C GLY A 918 -10.39 -45.56 3.15
N VAL A 919 -11.31 -46.45 2.86
CA VAL A 919 -12.56 -46.15 2.13
C VAL A 919 -13.51 -45.28 2.97
N GLN A 920 -13.53 -45.47 4.29
CA GLN A 920 -14.31 -44.62 5.20
C GLN A 920 -13.71 -43.22 5.34
N GLU A 921 -12.42 -43.11 5.35
CA GLU A 921 -11.71 -41.82 5.41
C GLU A 921 -11.90 -41.02 4.11
N ALA A 922 -11.88 -41.68 2.96
CA ALA A 922 -12.17 -41.05 1.66
C ALA A 922 -13.62 -40.55 1.55
N LYS A 923 -14.58 -41.31 2.08
CA LYS A 923 -15.98 -40.87 2.16
C LYS A 923 -16.18 -39.67 3.07
N SER A 924 -15.41 -39.57 4.16
CA SER A 924 -15.43 -38.42 5.07
C SER A 924 -14.89 -37.17 4.36
N ALA A 925 -13.78 -37.28 3.62
CA ALA A 925 -13.19 -36.17 2.88
C ALA A 925 -14.13 -35.63 1.78
N VAL A 926 -14.88 -36.50 1.10
CA VAL A 926 -15.90 -36.11 0.12
C VAL A 926 -17.07 -35.37 0.77
N ALA A 927 -17.47 -35.80 1.96
CA ALA A 927 -18.52 -35.11 2.71
C ALA A 927 -18.08 -33.70 3.17
N ASP A 928 -16.80 -33.54 3.51
CA ASP A 928 -16.25 -32.25 3.91
C ASP A 928 -16.09 -31.29 2.70
N ALA A 929 -15.69 -31.79 1.53
CA ALA A 929 -15.65 -31.00 0.30
C ALA A 929 -17.06 -30.51 -0.09
N ASN A 930 -18.07 -31.36 0.01
CA ASN A 930 -19.47 -30.96 -0.25
C ASN A 930 -19.97 -29.90 0.75
N LYS A 931 -19.51 -29.94 1.99
CA LYS A 931 -19.84 -28.94 2.99
C LYS A 931 -19.19 -27.57 2.69
N GLN A 932 -17.98 -27.59 2.20
CA GLN A 932 -17.30 -26.35 1.74
C GLN A 932 -18.00 -25.73 0.53
N ILE A 933 -18.41 -26.54 -0.45
CA ILE A 933 -19.19 -26.09 -1.62
C ILE A 933 -20.53 -25.45 -1.19
N ALA A 934 -21.20 -26.03 -0.21
CA ALA A 934 -22.44 -25.45 0.32
C ALA A 934 -22.19 -24.09 1.02
N THR A 935 -21.05 -23.94 1.67
CA THR A 935 -20.67 -22.68 2.33
C THR A 935 -20.34 -21.58 1.31
N VAL A 936 -19.64 -21.93 0.23
CA VAL A 936 -19.32 -21.01 -0.88
C VAL A 936 -20.62 -20.57 -1.59
N ASN A 937 -21.53 -21.49 -1.86
CA ASN A 937 -22.83 -21.17 -2.44
C ASN A 937 -23.65 -20.22 -1.57
N LYS A 938 -23.64 -20.42 -0.26
CA LYS A 938 -24.30 -19.50 0.67
C LYS A 938 -23.68 -18.11 0.63
N SER A 939 -22.36 -18.03 0.72
CA SER A 939 -21.63 -16.74 0.65
C SER A 939 -21.88 -16.01 -0.66
N LEU A 940 -21.96 -16.74 -1.78
CA LEU A 940 -22.24 -16.16 -3.08
C LEU A 940 -23.67 -15.62 -3.15
N THR A 941 -24.64 -16.37 -2.62
CA THR A 941 -26.05 -15.93 -2.53
C THR A 941 -26.20 -14.68 -1.66
N ASP A 942 -25.49 -14.64 -0.54
CA ASP A 942 -25.48 -13.49 0.35
C ASP A 942 -24.85 -12.26 -0.34
N SER A 943 -23.76 -12.44 -1.09
CA SER A 943 -23.13 -11.37 -1.88
C SER A 943 -24.04 -10.84 -2.99
N ILE A 944 -24.73 -11.73 -3.70
CA ILE A 944 -25.72 -11.36 -4.73
C ILE A 944 -26.88 -10.58 -4.11
N THR A 945 -27.30 -10.96 -2.91
CA THR A 945 -28.37 -10.27 -2.19
C THR A 945 -27.93 -8.87 -1.76
N GLN A 946 -26.67 -8.74 -1.32
CA GLN A 946 -26.09 -7.42 -0.99
C GLN A 946 -25.95 -6.51 -2.22
N VAL A 947 -25.51 -7.06 -3.36
CA VAL A 947 -25.44 -6.29 -4.61
C VAL A 947 -26.83 -5.85 -5.04
N ARG A 948 -27.83 -6.73 -4.98
CA ARG A 948 -29.23 -6.38 -5.27
C ARG A 948 -29.74 -5.26 -4.36
N GLN A 949 -29.44 -5.35 -3.07
CA GLN A 949 -29.85 -4.32 -2.11
C GLN A 949 -29.16 -2.98 -2.41
N SER A 950 -27.85 -2.99 -2.67
CA SER A 950 -27.09 -1.79 -3.02
C SER A 950 -27.61 -1.14 -4.31
N VAL A 951 -27.97 -1.94 -5.34
CA VAL A 951 -28.58 -1.40 -6.57
C VAL A 951 -29.96 -0.79 -6.29
N THR A 952 -30.74 -1.43 -5.43
CA THR A 952 -32.07 -0.91 -5.05
C THR A 952 -31.95 0.39 -4.25
N ASP A 953 -31.00 0.45 -3.31
CA ASP A 953 -30.75 1.62 -2.48
C ASP A 953 -30.23 2.79 -3.33
N THR A 954 -29.28 2.53 -4.24
CA THR A 954 -28.79 3.54 -5.19
C THR A 954 -29.90 4.05 -6.11
N ALA A 955 -30.77 3.17 -6.60
CA ALA A 955 -31.92 3.59 -7.41
C ALA A 955 -32.91 4.44 -6.61
N ALA A 956 -33.10 4.13 -5.32
CA ALA A 956 -33.95 4.93 -4.43
C ALA A 956 -33.33 6.31 -4.14
N GLU A 957 -32.01 6.38 -3.93
CA GLU A 957 -31.31 7.67 -3.74
C GLU A 957 -31.37 8.54 -5.00
N ILE A 958 -31.18 7.94 -6.16
CA ILE A 958 -31.29 8.63 -7.45
C ILE A 958 -32.71 9.16 -7.65
N ASN A 959 -33.75 8.34 -7.40
CA ASN A 959 -35.13 8.78 -7.48
C ASN A 959 -35.44 9.90 -6.49
N ALA A 960 -34.95 9.81 -5.25
CA ALA A 960 -35.10 10.87 -4.27
C ALA A 960 -34.42 12.19 -4.69
N THR A 961 -33.25 12.08 -5.33
CA THR A 961 -32.53 13.23 -5.87
C THR A 961 -33.26 13.85 -7.06
N ILE A 962 -33.83 13.04 -7.93
CA ILE A 962 -34.66 13.48 -9.05
C ILE A 962 -35.95 14.17 -8.55
N ASP A 963 -36.62 13.60 -7.56
CA ASP A 963 -37.81 14.18 -6.96
C ASP A 963 -37.49 15.53 -6.28
N LEU A 964 -36.33 15.66 -5.63
CA LEU A 964 -35.85 16.91 -5.04
C LEU A 964 -35.58 17.98 -6.12
N GLU A 965 -34.95 17.59 -7.24
CA GLU A 965 -34.70 18.52 -8.35
C GLU A 965 -35.97 18.87 -9.10
N ILE A 966 -36.94 17.97 -9.27
CA ILE A 966 -38.27 18.26 -9.77
C ILE A 966 -38.99 19.25 -8.86
N ALA A 967 -38.93 19.06 -7.54
CA ALA A 967 -39.54 19.99 -6.58
C ALA A 967 -38.84 21.34 -6.57
N ARG A 968 -37.53 21.41 -6.86
CA ARG A 968 -36.75 22.65 -6.99
C ARG A 968 -37.07 23.41 -8.27
N VAL A 969 -37.33 22.71 -9.36
CA VAL A 969 -37.68 23.29 -10.66
C VAL A 969 -39.16 23.69 -10.69
N SER A 970 -40.02 23.03 -9.90
CA SER A 970 -41.46 23.30 -9.80
C SER A 970 -41.78 24.46 -8.84
N LYS A 971 -40.78 24.96 -8.10
CA LYS A 971 -40.82 26.20 -7.32
C LYS A 971 -40.17 27.35 -8.08
#